data_45f216a458f9622a231cea90b3ffcf7e
#
_entry.id   45f216a458f9622a231cea90b3ffcf7e
#
_cell.length_a   1.000
_cell.length_b   1.000
_cell.length_c   1.000
_cell.angle_alpha   90.00
_cell.angle_beta   90.00
_cell.angle_gamma   90.00
#
_symmetry.space_group_name_H-M   'P 1'
#
loop_
_entity.id
_entity.type
_entity.pdbx_description
1 polymer ?
#
loop_
_entity_poly.entity_id
_entity_poly.type
_entity_poly.pdbx_seq_one_letter_code
_entity_poly.pdbx_strand_id
1 'polypeptide(L)'
;MRLIIAFVTTFIMILFLSSCNKIDETEAGKSSFKNPMTLKNEWEDYGLGDPYVFKYNGMYYLYVSTRDTDVGVKVWSSANLIDWQYEGLCTEEPETKAAYAPEVIYWNDYFYMYTSPAGNGHYVLKSESPTGPFKLVTDNFGKSIDGNVFIDDDGSKYFSHAGASGIEVAKMRDLLTIGDSVKTDAYMKGWTEGSTIFKRNGKYYMTYTGNHVFSNGYRINYAVSDDPIEGYAPARQNPIILNTEGPIVGLGHNSIVKGPNLDTDYIIYHNLEGPGVVGPLRHMNMDRIAWNGDKLTVLGPTFTDQPAPEPPEFEDYFTDENIRSDWEKSTGGKWKISNKGFLRQSMAGPVDWYKQLTKKETAANYTAEFHAKMVGTNTESGEPLFGAVFSYQDEKNYAVALLNPTDNVVMTRFIVDGSESDWNKSDLPPEFDYTKLHQIRVEKSSDRFQIYVDGMHKQTIQSALHGGKIGYITADAKADFGYIAFSNHVNGSAIWDIAKPVPGTIQAVHYQSGGENVGYGSITVGNEQRSYRPDPVDIRGNSEDGYSVKLNQSGEWLSYKVNVSKGGTYNLDLRIATEVDGATLKIMQGDDDVSGEISLPNTEGSENWRTVTIKGLDLSKGSRELKVELIQGEVSISTMTFYEDVRVNELSDTFAEGMELEWVMYESHWTVNEGVFAPSDRIFSKAMVGKDGWTNYTVEADIQLKKTEGDAGILVNGVNPANGMERNQNNGDFLQGYYAYIKPDGVYLGKQNYSWELLTSVPLELSVDTTHHLKVEVDGAKVKVFVENMETPLIEYEDVSQQPFTHGKTGLRVHNNAASFDNFQVNPN
;
A
#
# COMPACT_ATOMS: atom_id res chain seq x y z
N MET A 1 28.88 41.58 45.30
CA MET A 1 28.87 40.24 44.71
C MET A 1 27.47 39.60 44.81
N ARG A 2 26.38 40.34 44.67
CA ARG A 2 24.99 39.85 44.67
C ARG A 2 24.15 40.48 43.54
N LEU A 3 24.75 41.18 42.58
CA LEU A 3 24.09 41.82 41.47
C LEU A 3 24.45 41.24 40.08
N ILE A 4 25.34 40.27 39.99
CA ILE A 4 25.81 39.64 38.73
C ILE A 4 25.13 38.29 38.51
N ILE A 5 24.53 37.67 39.51
CA ILE A 5 23.83 36.37 39.39
C ILE A 5 22.37 36.52 38.87
N ALA A 6 21.78 37.68 38.97
CA ALA A 6 20.40 37.90 38.50
C ALA A 6 20.27 38.17 36.99
N PHE A 7 21.40 38.49 36.30
CA PHE A 7 21.41 38.75 34.85
C PHE A 7 21.70 37.53 33.96
N VAL A 8 22.31 36.49 34.52
CA VAL A 8 22.62 35.29 33.77
C VAL A 8 21.45 34.30 33.72
N THR A 9 20.61 34.27 34.74
CA THR A 9 19.39 33.44 34.79
C THR A 9 18.24 33.96 33.94
N THR A 10 18.20 35.22 33.63
CA THR A 10 17.16 35.80 32.76
C THR A 10 17.52 35.72 31.28
N PHE A 11 18.80 35.48 30.93
CA PHE A 11 19.25 35.34 29.53
C PHE A 11 19.19 33.91 29.03
N ILE A 12 19.14 32.88 29.92
CA ILE A 12 18.99 31.47 29.58
C ILE A 12 17.51 31.08 29.40
N MET A 13 16.56 31.87 29.92
CA MET A 13 15.12 31.60 29.81
C MET A 13 14.46 32.25 28.58
N ILE A 14 15.22 33.05 27.79
CA ILE A 14 14.73 33.68 26.54
C ILE A 14 15.16 32.91 25.28
N LEU A 15 16.03 31.90 25.40
CA LEU A 15 16.53 31.09 24.26
C LEU A 15 15.75 29.80 24.02
N PHE A 16 14.69 29.50 24.73
CA PHE A 16 13.84 28.33 24.52
C PHE A 16 12.43 28.63 23.95
N LEU A 17 12.20 29.84 23.43
CA LEU A 17 10.88 30.23 22.91
C LEU A 17 10.90 30.72 21.45
N SER A 18 11.81 30.24 20.62
CA SER A 18 11.74 30.54 19.18
C SER A 18 12.34 29.45 18.31
N SER A 19 11.71 28.32 18.25
CA SER A 19 11.80 27.44 17.11
C SER A 19 10.41 27.14 16.55
N CYS A 20 9.63 28.19 16.27
CA CYS A 20 8.71 28.12 15.13
C CYS A 20 9.58 28.37 13.90
N ASN A 21 10.06 27.30 13.29
CA ASN A 21 10.78 27.38 12.03
C ASN A 21 9.83 27.98 10.99
N LYS A 22 10.18 29.16 10.46
CA LYS A 22 9.66 29.61 9.19
C LYS A 22 10.03 28.53 8.16
N ILE A 23 9.04 27.98 7.50
CA ILE A 23 9.26 27.28 6.26
C ILE A 23 9.74 28.33 5.29
N ASP A 24 11.02 28.26 4.92
CA ASP A 24 11.58 29.17 3.91
C ASP A 24 10.90 28.87 2.57
N GLU A 25 10.10 29.81 2.07
CA GLU A 25 9.36 29.73 0.79
C GLU A 25 10.28 29.72 -0.47
N THR A 26 11.59 29.47 -0.35
CA THR A 26 12.54 29.68 -1.45
C THR A 26 13.17 28.42 -2.06
N GLU A 27 12.85 27.22 -1.62
CA GLU A 27 13.15 26.02 -2.41
C GLU A 27 11.85 25.43 -2.93
N ALA A 28 11.66 25.44 -4.25
CA ALA A 28 10.62 24.64 -4.88
C ALA A 28 10.83 23.18 -4.41
N GLY A 29 9.84 22.58 -3.73
CA GLY A 29 9.92 21.22 -3.23
C GLY A 29 10.32 20.24 -4.33
N LYS A 30 10.89 19.10 -3.97
CA LYS A 30 11.27 18.07 -4.94
C LYS A 30 10.08 17.70 -5.82
N SER A 31 10.29 17.61 -7.11
CA SER A 31 9.26 17.21 -8.09
C SER A 31 9.14 15.69 -8.23
N SER A 32 10.04 14.92 -7.62
CA SER A 32 10.08 13.47 -7.66
C SER A 32 10.75 12.89 -6.41
N PHE A 33 10.50 11.61 -6.16
CA PHE A 33 11.22 10.80 -5.17
C PHE A 33 11.66 9.48 -5.80
N LYS A 34 12.57 8.79 -5.14
CA LYS A 34 13.06 7.47 -5.56
C LYS A 34 13.30 6.59 -4.35
N ASN A 35 12.83 5.35 -4.43
CA ASN A 35 13.11 4.30 -3.46
C ASN A 35 14.48 3.64 -3.73
N PRO A 36 15.21 3.22 -2.68
CA PRO A 36 14.96 3.55 -1.29
C PRO A 36 15.30 5.01 -0.97
N MET A 37 14.60 5.58 0.00
CA MET A 37 14.83 6.95 0.48
C MET A 37 15.87 6.92 1.61
N THR A 38 16.80 7.88 1.57
CA THR A 38 17.80 8.10 2.62
C THR A 38 17.58 9.46 3.26
N LEU A 39 17.68 9.52 4.59
CA LEU A 39 17.46 10.74 5.36
C LEU A 39 18.74 11.14 6.11
N LYS A 40 18.85 12.41 6.46
CA LYS A 40 19.92 12.85 7.36
C LYS A 40 19.66 12.32 8.77
N ASN A 41 20.76 11.98 9.48
CA ASN A 41 20.72 11.52 10.88
C ASN A 41 20.03 10.16 11.10
N GLU A 42 19.99 9.28 10.12
CA GLU A 42 19.64 7.87 10.32
C GLU A 42 20.49 7.20 11.40
N TRP A 43 20.06 6.04 11.90
CA TRP A 43 20.93 5.24 12.76
C TRP A 43 22.09 4.68 11.92
N GLU A 44 23.32 4.94 12.35
CA GLU A 44 24.52 4.40 11.70
C GLU A 44 24.47 2.86 11.73
N ASP A 45 24.74 2.21 10.60
CA ASP A 45 24.67 0.75 10.42
C ASP A 45 23.32 0.08 10.76
N TYR A 46 22.24 0.86 10.87
CA TYR A 46 20.90 0.34 11.17
C TYR A 46 19.81 1.00 10.34
N GLY A 47 19.97 2.26 9.93
CA GLY A 47 19.13 3.01 9.00
C GLY A 47 17.75 3.37 9.53
N LEU A 48 16.71 3.11 8.72
CA LEU A 48 15.31 3.47 8.93
C LEU A 48 14.43 2.22 9.00
N GLY A 49 14.72 1.30 9.93
CA GLY A 49 13.92 0.09 10.12
C GLY A 49 12.53 0.39 10.70
N ASP A 50 11.53 -0.39 10.27
CA ASP A 50 10.16 -0.36 10.76
C ASP A 50 9.56 1.07 10.72
N PRO A 51 9.53 1.73 9.55
CA PRO A 51 9.15 3.12 9.43
C PRO A 51 7.65 3.30 9.68
N TYR A 52 7.32 4.06 10.70
CA TYR A 52 5.95 4.43 11.02
C TYR A 52 5.72 5.92 10.74
N VAL A 53 4.78 6.26 9.86
CA VAL A 53 4.43 7.63 9.53
C VAL A 53 3.04 7.97 10.07
N PHE A 54 2.98 9.04 10.84
CA PHE A 54 1.78 9.56 11.45
C PHE A 54 1.51 10.99 10.96
N LYS A 55 0.24 11.32 10.63
CA LYS A 55 -0.16 12.68 10.21
C LYS A 55 -0.91 13.39 11.34
N TYR A 56 -0.48 14.59 11.67
CA TYR A 56 -1.14 15.43 12.66
C TYR A 56 -1.09 16.91 12.27
N ASN A 57 -2.25 17.57 12.27
CA ASN A 57 -2.40 19.00 11.95
C ASN A 57 -1.69 19.39 10.64
N GLY A 58 -1.85 18.57 9.59
CA GLY A 58 -1.26 18.74 8.26
C GLY A 58 0.18 18.27 8.10
N MET A 59 0.93 18.05 9.20
CA MET A 59 2.32 17.59 9.16
C MET A 59 2.44 16.09 9.36
N TYR A 60 3.44 15.50 8.73
CA TYR A 60 3.82 14.09 8.86
C TYR A 60 4.99 13.94 9.82
N TYR A 61 4.97 12.89 10.63
CA TYR A 61 6.03 12.53 11.58
C TYR A 61 6.43 11.08 11.34
N LEU A 62 7.73 10.87 11.11
CA LEU A 62 8.32 9.54 10.91
C LEU A 62 9.06 9.11 12.16
N TYR A 63 8.73 7.92 12.67
CA TYR A 63 9.43 7.22 13.75
C TYR A 63 10.01 5.92 13.21
N VAL A 64 11.17 5.50 13.74
CA VAL A 64 11.85 4.29 13.29
C VAL A 64 12.43 3.51 14.47
N SER A 65 12.63 2.22 14.26
CA SER A 65 13.29 1.35 15.24
C SER A 65 14.66 1.85 15.67
N THR A 66 14.96 1.72 16.96
CA THR A 66 16.23 2.10 17.56
C THR A 66 17.23 0.97 17.42
N ARG A 67 18.48 1.29 17.09
CA ARG A 67 19.59 0.34 17.04
C ARG A 67 19.78 -0.36 18.41
N ASP A 68 20.12 -1.63 18.42
CA ASP A 68 20.18 -2.52 19.59
C ASP A 68 20.97 -1.97 20.78
N THR A 69 22.00 -1.16 20.50
CA THR A 69 22.88 -0.60 21.52
C THR A 69 22.44 0.76 22.06
N ASP A 70 21.52 1.43 21.36
CA ASP A 70 21.14 2.81 21.61
C ASP A 70 19.84 2.92 22.40
N VAL A 71 19.64 4.10 22.97
CA VAL A 71 18.44 4.49 23.74
C VAL A 71 17.76 5.65 23.03
N GLY A 72 16.45 5.69 23.05
CA GLY A 72 15.64 6.77 22.48
C GLY A 72 15.09 6.42 21.10
N VAL A 73 14.12 7.19 20.62
CA VAL A 73 13.51 7.06 19.32
C VAL A 73 13.73 8.33 18.52
N LYS A 74 14.24 8.20 17.30
CA LYS A 74 14.44 9.31 16.38
C LYS A 74 13.13 9.69 15.70
N VAL A 75 12.94 10.99 15.48
CA VAL A 75 11.78 11.52 14.76
C VAL A 75 12.16 12.53 13.69
N TRP A 76 11.47 12.48 12.56
CA TRP A 76 11.53 13.46 11.47
C TRP A 76 10.15 14.02 11.20
N SER A 77 10.08 15.25 10.69
CA SER A 77 8.85 15.87 10.21
C SER A 77 8.90 16.18 8.72
N SER A 78 7.74 16.21 8.07
CA SER A 78 7.59 16.58 6.65
C SER A 78 6.20 17.15 6.37
N ALA A 79 6.10 18.09 5.44
CA ALA A 79 4.81 18.55 4.92
C ALA A 79 4.32 17.71 3.70
N ASN A 80 5.21 16.95 3.05
CA ASN A 80 4.95 16.35 1.74
C ASN A 80 5.42 14.89 1.57
N LEU A 81 5.87 14.22 2.65
CA LEU A 81 6.36 12.84 2.69
C LEU A 81 7.74 12.60 2.02
N ILE A 82 8.35 13.60 1.40
CA ILE A 82 9.63 13.46 0.69
C ILE A 82 10.72 14.41 1.16
N ASP A 83 10.35 15.57 1.71
CA ASP A 83 11.28 16.53 2.29
C ASP A 83 11.21 16.40 3.82
N TRP A 84 12.12 15.61 4.38
CA TRP A 84 12.13 15.26 5.80
C TRP A 84 13.15 16.08 6.57
N GLN A 85 12.72 16.68 7.67
CA GLN A 85 13.56 17.40 8.63
C GLN A 85 13.74 16.54 9.88
N TYR A 86 14.99 16.35 10.32
CA TYR A 86 15.28 15.66 11.58
C TYR A 86 14.97 16.57 12.77
N GLU A 87 14.16 16.08 13.70
CA GLU A 87 13.71 16.81 14.90
C GLU A 87 14.46 16.40 16.18
N GLY A 88 15.23 15.31 16.13
CA GLY A 88 16.00 14.81 17.28
C GLY A 88 15.50 13.48 17.82
N LEU A 89 15.89 13.17 19.08
CA LEU A 89 15.30 12.08 19.83
C LEU A 89 14.01 12.56 20.50
N CYS A 90 12.88 11.90 20.22
CA CYS A 90 11.62 12.24 20.86
C CYS A 90 11.43 11.61 22.24
N THR A 91 12.33 10.74 22.65
CA THR A 91 12.42 10.17 24.01
C THR A 91 13.84 9.72 24.30
N GLU A 92 14.22 9.73 25.57
CA GLU A 92 15.49 9.21 26.11
C GLU A 92 15.23 8.35 27.36
N GLU A 93 14.01 7.81 27.51
CA GLU A 93 13.69 6.89 28.61
C GLU A 93 14.55 5.61 28.49
N PRO A 94 15.15 5.11 29.58
CA PRO A 94 16.03 3.94 29.55
C PRO A 94 15.35 2.68 28.96
N GLU A 95 14.05 2.57 29.11
CA GLU A 95 13.22 1.48 28.61
C GLU A 95 13.13 1.49 27.08
N THR A 96 13.54 2.58 26.42
CA THR A 96 13.62 2.69 24.96
C THR A 96 14.95 2.24 24.39
N LYS A 97 15.75 1.50 25.16
CA LYS A 97 16.91 0.80 24.61
C LYS A 97 16.43 -0.28 23.62
N ALA A 98 16.98 -0.26 22.41
CA ALA A 98 16.50 -1.12 21.32
C ALA A 98 14.98 -1.06 21.17
N ALA A 99 14.41 0.14 21.11
CA ALA A 99 12.98 0.36 20.92
C ALA A 99 12.58 -0.01 19.49
N TYR A 100 12.00 -1.20 19.31
CA TYR A 100 11.59 -1.69 18.01
C TYR A 100 10.17 -1.26 17.68
N ALA A 101 9.91 -1.02 16.38
CA ALA A 101 8.63 -0.70 15.79
C ALA A 101 7.82 0.32 16.61
N PRO A 102 8.34 1.54 16.83
CA PRO A 102 7.60 2.57 17.56
C PRO A 102 6.44 3.08 16.72
N GLU A 103 5.22 2.92 17.21
CA GLU A 103 4.00 3.43 16.59
C GLU A 103 3.32 4.48 17.47
N VAL A 104 2.78 5.53 16.85
CA VAL A 104 2.24 6.68 17.56
C VAL A 104 0.80 6.94 17.16
N ILE A 105 -0.06 7.12 18.16
CA ILE A 105 -1.44 7.55 17.98
C ILE A 105 -1.72 8.83 18.75
N TYR A 106 -2.54 9.71 18.19
CA TYR A 106 -3.02 10.91 18.86
C TYR A 106 -4.42 10.70 19.45
N TRP A 107 -4.60 11.07 20.71
CA TRP A 107 -5.90 11.05 21.36
C TRP A 107 -5.98 12.09 22.48
N ASN A 108 -6.96 12.98 22.40
CA ASN A 108 -7.21 13.99 23.43
C ASN A 108 -5.95 14.78 23.88
N ASP A 109 -5.26 15.44 22.93
CA ASP A 109 -4.05 16.28 23.13
C ASP A 109 -2.80 15.52 23.55
N TYR A 110 -2.83 14.20 23.50
CA TYR A 110 -1.67 13.40 23.80
C TYR A 110 -1.32 12.45 22.65
N PHE A 111 -0.03 12.29 22.50
CA PHE A 111 0.55 11.28 21.61
C PHE A 111 0.95 10.10 22.48
N TYR A 112 0.51 8.91 22.11
CA TYR A 112 0.83 7.66 22.76
C TYR A 112 1.71 6.86 21.82
N MET A 113 2.93 6.53 22.26
CA MET A 113 3.88 5.70 21.53
C MET A 113 3.90 4.31 22.14
N TYR A 114 3.70 3.30 21.30
CA TYR A 114 3.84 1.90 21.63
C TYR A 114 5.15 1.41 21.02
N THR A 115 6.00 0.75 21.82
CA THR A 115 7.27 0.22 21.32
C THR A 115 7.70 -1.00 22.11
N SER A 116 8.48 -1.88 21.49
CA SER A 116 8.89 -3.15 22.01
C SER A 116 10.39 -3.15 22.34
N PRO A 117 10.78 -3.30 23.63
CA PRO A 117 12.20 -3.29 24.02
C PRO A 117 12.88 -4.57 23.55
N ALA A 118 13.73 -4.48 22.53
CA ALA A 118 14.42 -5.61 21.90
C ALA A 118 13.46 -6.77 21.53
N GLY A 119 12.22 -6.44 21.12
CA GLY A 119 11.21 -7.42 20.76
C GLY A 119 10.53 -8.16 21.93
N ASN A 120 10.66 -7.67 23.16
CA ASN A 120 10.19 -8.36 24.38
C ASN A 120 9.03 -7.60 25.06
N GLY A 121 7.82 -7.80 24.59
CA GLY A 121 6.63 -7.13 25.10
C GLY A 121 6.56 -5.66 24.66
N HIS A 122 5.76 -4.84 25.34
CA HIS A 122 5.56 -3.45 24.98
C HIS A 122 5.52 -2.53 26.20
N TYR A 123 5.96 -1.29 25.96
CA TYR A 123 5.72 -0.13 26.80
C TYR A 123 4.83 0.88 26.07
N VAL A 124 4.12 1.72 26.85
CA VAL A 124 3.49 2.93 26.34
C VAL A 124 4.22 4.15 26.90
N LEU A 125 4.56 5.07 26.01
CA LEU A 125 5.08 6.37 26.34
C LEU A 125 4.08 7.43 25.90
N LYS A 126 4.06 8.58 26.57
CA LYS A 126 3.09 9.66 26.35
C LYS A 126 3.77 11.01 26.23
N SER A 127 3.29 11.85 25.30
CA SER A 127 3.77 13.22 25.11
C SER A 127 2.63 14.18 24.75
N GLU A 128 2.83 15.49 24.97
CA GLU A 128 1.96 16.56 24.46
C GLU A 128 2.40 17.05 23.05
N SER A 129 3.52 16.56 22.54
CA SER A 129 4.05 16.92 21.23
C SER A 129 4.42 15.65 20.42
N PRO A 130 4.19 15.64 19.10
CA PRO A 130 4.63 14.52 18.26
C PRO A 130 6.16 14.37 18.22
N THR A 131 6.90 15.43 18.49
CA THR A 131 8.37 15.41 18.58
C THR A 131 8.89 15.15 20.00
N GLY A 132 8.00 14.86 20.95
CA GLY A 132 8.35 14.58 22.33
C GLY A 132 8.48 15.83 23.23
N PRO A 133 9.04 15.65 24.44
CA PRO A 133 9.57 14.39 24.97
C PRO A 133 8.47 13.40 25.38
N PHE A 134 8.55 12.18 24.88
CA PHE A 134 7.70 11.09 25.34
C PHE A 134 8.21 10.54 26.66
N LYS A 135 7.30 10.31 27.61
CA LYS A 135 7.58 9.79 28.96
C LYS A 135 6.87 8.46 29.17
N LEU A 136 7.57 7.52 29.80
CA LEU A 136 7.03 6.21 30.14
C LEU A 136 5.80 6.34 31.05
N VAL A 137 4.72 5.61 30.70
CA VAL A 137 3.45 5.66 31.46
C VAL A 137 2.90 4.28 31.82
N THR A 138 3.53 3.20 31.38
CA THR A 138 3.16 1.81 31.76
C THR A 138 4.39 1.02 32.16
N ASP A 139 4.19 -0.06 32.92
CA ASP A 139 5.11 -1.18 32.96
C ASP A 139 5.05 -1.95 31.63
N ASN A 140 6.01 -2.88 31.40
CA ASN A 140 5.91 -3.80 30.27
C ASN A 140 4.71 -4.71 30.43
N PHE A 141 3.73 -4.60 29.54
CA PHE A 141 2.50 -5.36 29.62
C PHE A 141 2.54 -6.68 28.84
N GLY A 142 3.72 -7.10 28.38
CA GLY A 142 3.87 -8.28 27.56
C GLY A 142 3.33 -8.06 26.15
N LYS A 143 2.64 -9.06 25.59
CA LYS A 143 2.31 -9.19 24.19
C LYS A 143 3.61 -9.27 23.36
N SER A 144 3.61 -9.84 22.22
CA SER A 144 4.82 -9.92 21.43
C SER A 144 5.09 -8.59 20.70
N ILE A 145 6.04 -8.58 19.81
CA ILE A 145 6.52 -7.40 19.08
C ILE A 145 5.44 -6.76 18.17
N ASP A 146 5.67 -5.51 17.73
CA ASP A 146 4.98 -4.78 16.66
C ASP A 146 3.51 -4.48 16.98
N GLY A 147 3.30 -3.70 18.02
CA GLY A 147 1.96 -3.30 18.46
C GLY A 147 1.41 -2.11 17.69
N ASN A 148 0.24 -2.28 17.06
CA ASN A 148 -0.52 -1.23 16.37
C ASN A 148 -1.87 -0.99 17.04
N VAL A 149 -2.25 0.28 17.19
CA VAL A 149 -3.55 0.68 17.75
C VAL A 149 -4.50 1.16 16.67
N PHE A 150 -5.68 0.55 16.63
CA PHE A 150 -6.80 0.97 15.80
C PHE A 150 -7.96 1.49 16.68
N ILE A 151 -8.53 2.65 16.32
CA ILE A 151 -9.75 3.21 16.93
C ILE A 151 -10.88 3.11 15.91
N ASP A 152 -11.96 2.43 16.30
CA ASP A 152 -13.12 2.22 15.44
C ASP A 152 -14.11 3.40 15.51
N ASP A 153 -15.12 3.40 14.65
CA ASP A 153 -16.12 4.47 14.48
C ASP A 153 -16.93 4.78 15.76
N ASP A 154 -17.06 3.82 16.67
CA ASP A 154 -17.72 3.98 17.97
C ASP A 154 -16.77 4.44 19.09
N GLY A 155 -15.47 4.62 18.79
CA GLY A 155 -14.43 4.92 19.76
C GLY A 155 -13.83 3.71 20.48
N SER A 156 -14.28 2.48 20.15
CA SER A 156 -13.65 1.26 20.62
C SER A 156 -12.21 1.17 20.12
N LYS A 157 -11.33 0.65 20.98
CA LYS A 157 -9.89 0.61 20.72
C LYS A 157 -9.40 -0.83 20.66
N TYR A 158 -8.52 -1.12 19.72
CA TYR A 158 -7.97 -2.45 19.46
C TYR A 158 -6.46 -2.36 19.32
N PHE A 159 -5.78 -3.38 19.83
CA PHE A 159 -4.33 -3.52 19.77
C PHE A 159 -3.97 -4.80 19.02
N SER A 160 -3.36 -4.68 17.86
CA SER A 160 -2.82 -5.83 17.13
C SER A 160 -1.33 -5.99 17.43
N HIS A 161 -0.83 -7.20 17.41
CA HIS A 161 0.57 -7.53 17.64
C HIS A 161 0.94 -8.88 17.04
N ALA A 162 2.24 -9.15 16.89
CA ALA A 162 2.70 -10.48 16.50
C ALA A 162 2.40 -11.50 17.60
N GLY A 163 1.88 -12.64 17.22
CA GLY A 163 1.61 -13.78 18.08
C GLY A 163 2.36 -15.03 17.62
N ALA A 164 2.29 -16.10 18.41
CA ALA A 164 2.98 -17.35 18.11
C ALA A 164 2.50 -18.04 16.83
N SER A 165 1.32 -17.70 16.34
CA SER A 165 0.69 -18.33 15.17
C SER A 165 0.06 -17.32 14.21
N GLY A 166 0.69 -16.17 14.03
CA GLY A 166 0.17 -15.08 13.21
C GLY A 166 -0.15 -13.84 14.04
N ILE A 167 -0.87 -12.90 13.44
CA ILE A 167 -1.30 -11.69 14.14
C ILE A 167 -2.41 -12.02 15.15
N GLU A 168 -2.31 -11.42 16.32
CA GLU A 168 -3.32 -11.44 17.36
C GLU A 168 -3.86 -10.02 17.58
N VAL A 169 -5.15 -9.90 17.92
CA VAL A 169 -5.82 -8.63 18.23
C VAL A 169 -6.46 -8.70 19.61
N ALA A 170 -6.23 -7.67 20.41
CA ALA A 170 -6.83 -7.50 21.72
C ALA A 170 -7.74 -6.27 21.75
N LYS A 171 -8.94 -6.38 22.37
CA LYS A 171 -9.73 -5.20 22.68
C LYS A 171 -9.08 -4.45 23.84
N MET A 172 -9.00 -3.13 23.74
CA MET A 172 -8.46 -2.27 24.77
C MET A 172 -9.59 -1.68 25.60
N ARG A 173 -9.39 -1.55 26.90
CA ARG A 173 -10.29 -0.79 27.78
C ARG A 173 -10.05 0.72 27.61
N ASP A 174 -8.80 1.09 27.56
CA ASP A 174 -8.28 2.43 27.34
C ASP A 174 -6.89 2.32 26.68
N LEU A 175 -6.26 3.42 26.29
CA LEU A 175 -4.97 3.42 25.61
C LEU A 175 -3.77 2.88 26.44
N LEU A 176 -3.99 2.58 27.72
CA LEU A 176 -2.96 2.01 28.61
C LEU A 176 -3.29 0.59 29.07
N THR A 177 -4.49 0.08 28.78
CA THR A 177 -4.97 -1.21 29.31
C THR A 177 -5.44 -2.10 28.17
N ILE A 178 -4.62 -3.08 27.84
CA ILE A 178 -4.85 -4.06 26.78
C ILE A 178 -5.48 -5.32 27.37
N GLY A 179 -6.52 -5.83 26.74
CA GLY A 179 -7.21 -7.06 27.13
C GLY A 179 -6.54 -8.34 26.67
N ASP A 180 -7.26 -9.44 26.70
CA ASP A 180 -6.81 -10.70 26.15
C ASP A 180 -6.78 -10.67 24.63
N SER A 181 -5.76 -11.28 24.04
CA SER A 181 -5.61 -11.36 22.59
C SER A 181 -6.39 -12.52 22.00
N VAL A 182 -6.96 -12.27 20.83
CA VAL A 182 -7.62 -13.25 19.97
C VAL A 182 -6.75 -13.45 18.72
N LYS A 183 -6.55 -14.71 18.36
CA LYS A 183 -5.81 -15.06 17.15
C LYS A 183 -6.63 -14.72 15.92
N THR A 184 -5.99 -14.10 14.92
CA THR A 184 -6.57 -13.86 13.61
C THR A 184 -6.14 -14.94 12.60
N ASP A 185 -6.73 -14.93 11.40
CA ASP A 185 -6.29 -15.78 10.28
C ASP A 185 -5.19 -15.11 9.44
N ALA A 186 -4.74 -13.91 9.81
CA ALA A 186 -3.60 -13.22 9.19
C ALA A 186 -2.28 -13.90 9.60
N TYR A 187 -1.84 -14.83 8.78
CA TYR A 187 -0.72 -15.72 9.05
C TYR A 187 0.16 -15.92 7.82
N MET A 188 1.47 -15.92 8.02
CA MET A 188 2.46 -16.39 7.06
C MET A 188 3.29 -17.50 7.68
N LYS A 189 3.65 -18.50 6.89
CA LYS A 189 4.48 -19.60 7.35
C LYS A 189 5.87 -19.09 7.76
N GLY A 190 6.29 -19.44 8.97
CA GLY A 190 7.55 -19.01 9.59
C GLY A 190 7.32 -17.99 10.69
N TRP A 191 7.15 -16.73 10.36
CA TRP A 191 6.89 -15.64 11.31
C TRP A 191 5.96 -14.60 10.66
N THR A 192 5.10 -13.97 11.45
CA THR A 192 4.17 -12.93 10.99
C THR A 192 4.16 -11.80 11.99
N GLU A 193 4.37 -10.56 11.51
CA GLU A 193 4.52 -9.37 12.34
C GLU A 193 4.10 -8.10 11.58
N GLY A 194 4.34 -6.91 12.15
CA GLY A 194 4.19 -5.62 11.50
C GLY A 194 2.78 -5.37 10.97
N SER A 195 1.75 -5.62 11.80
CA SER A 195 0.35 -5.45 11.39
C SER A 195 -0.10 -4.02 11.51
N THR A 196 -0.85 -3.52 10.51
CA THR A 196 -1.54 -2.24 10.53
C THR A 196 -3.02 -2.45 10.19
N ILE A 197 -3.92 -2.09 11.12
CA ILE A 197 -5.38 -2.19 10.92
C ILE A 197 -5.93 -0.82 10.52
N PHE A 198 -6.79 -0.81 9.51
CA PHE A 198 -7.56 0.36 9.11
C PHE A 198 -8.92 -0.05 8.55
N LYS A 199 -9.87 0.91 8.49
CA LYS A 199 -11.23 0.66 8.03
C LYS A 199 -11.52 1.40 6.71
N ARG A 200 -12.17 0.71 5.77
CA ARG A 200 -12.65 1.29 4.51
C ARG A 200 -13.96 0.65 4.09
N ASN A 201 -14.95 1.47 3.72
CA ASN A 201 -16.27 1.01 3.26
C ASN A 201 -16.95 0.00 4.22
N GLY A 202 -16.75 0.18 5.53
CA GLY A 202 -17.32 -0.71 6.57
C GLY A 202 -16.60 -2.03 6.77
N LYS A 203 -15.49 -2.30 6.05
CA LYS A 203 -14.64 -3.47 6.23
C LYS A 203 -13.33 -3.10 6.91
N TYR A 204 -12.77 -4.05 7.65
CA TYR A 204 -11.46 -3.95 8.30
C TYR A 204 -10.42 -4.60 7.41
N TYR A 205 -9.36 -3.85 7.14
CA TYR A 205 -8.19 -4.29 6.42
C TYR A 205 -7.03 -4.39 7.39
N MET A 206 -6.25 -5.43 7.27
CA MET A 206 -5.01 -5.61 8.01
C MET A 206 -3.90 -5.89 7.02
N THR A 207 -2.92 -4.99 6.90
CA THR A 207 -1.64 -5.34 6.29
C THR A 207 -0.76 -6.00 7.33
N TYR A 208 0.06 -6.95 6.92
CA TYR A 208 0.97 -7.68 7.81
C TYR A 208 2.16 -8.22 7.03
N THR A 209 3.23 -8.49 7.72
CA THR A 209 4.51 -8.82 7.13
C THR A 209 5.01 -10.18 7.61
N GLY A 210 5.76 -10.83 6.79
CA GLY A 210 6.46 -12.09 7.08
C GLY A 210 7.40 -12.45 5.95
N ASN A 211 8.23 -13.40 6.13
CA ASN A 211 8.37 -14.36 7.24
C ASN A 211 9.36 -13.92 8.32
N HIS A 212 10.54 -13.44 7.99
CA HIS A 212 11.55 -12.96 8.95
C HIS A 212 12.22 -11.70 8.40
N VAL A 213 12.43 -10.72 9.27
CA VAL A 213 12.97 -9.41 8.93
C VAL A 213 14.29 -9.44 8.16
N PHE A 214 15.13 -10.46 8.38
CA PHE A 214 16.40 -10.64 7.68
C PHE A 214 16.34 -11.65 6.52
N SER A 215 15.14 -12.02 6.07
CA SER A 215 14.97 -12.82 4.86
C SER A 215 14.79 -11.90 3.64
N ASN A 216 15.47 -12.19 2.55
CA ASN A 216 15.18 -11.53 1.28
C ASN A 216 13.78 -11.86 0.74
N GLY A 217 13.10 -12.87 1.28
CA GLY A 217 11.68 -13.17 1.04
C GLY A 217 10.70 -12.47 2.00
N TYR A 218 11.18 -11.52 2.82
CA TYR A 218 10.32 -10.68 3.66
C TYR A 218 9.39 -9.86 2.77
N ARG A 219 8.09 -9.84 3.05
CA ARG A 219 7.05 -9.32 2.15
C ARG A 219 5.83 -8.86 2.89
N ILE A 220 4.99 -8.06 2.22
CA ILE A 220 3.74 -7.55 2.78
C ILE A 220 2.55 -8.25 2.13
N ASN A 221 1.65 -8.74 2.97
CA ASN A 221 0.34 -9.26 2.62
C ASN A 221 -0.76 -8.38 3.24
N TYR A 222 -2.01 -8.59 2.80
CA TYR A 222 -3.16 -8.05 3.52
C TYR A 222 -4.27 -9.09 3.66
N ALA A 223 -5.13 -8.87 4.66
CA ALA A 223 -6.33 -9.64 4.90
C ALA A 223 -7.52 -8.70 5.16
N VAL A 224 -8.73 -9.19 4.98
CA VAL A 224 -9.98 -8.42 5.12
C VAL A 224 -10.93 -9.14 6.04
N SER A 225 -11.62 -8.38 6.90
CA SER A 225 -12.63 -8.89 7.81
C SER A 225 -13.85 -7.95 7.89
N ASP A 226 -14.99 -8.50 8.33
CA ASP A 226 -16.16 -7.73 8.75
C ASP A 226 -16.15 -7.45 10.27
N ASP A 227 -15.15 -7.97 11.01
CA ASP A 227 -14.94 -7.80 12.44
C ASP A 227 -13.53 -7.30 12.74
N PRO A 228 -13.32 -6.34 13.69
CA PRO A 228 -11.99 -5.79 13.97
C PRO A 228 -11.04 -6.75 14.69
N ILE A 229 -11.54 -7.85 15.28
CA ILE A 229 -10.76 -8.78 16.11
C ILE A 229 -10.43 -10.07 15.35
N GLU A 230 -11.36 -10.62 14.57
CA GLU A 230 -11.25 -11.96 14.00
C GLU A 230 -11.74 -12.04 12.56
N GLY A 231 -11.61 -13.20 11.91
CA GLY A 231 -12.13 -13.45 10.57
C GLY A 231 -11.36 -12.76 9.43
N TYR A 232 -10.12 -12.37 9.64
CA TYR A 232 -9.27 -11.76 8.62
C TYR A 232 -8.86 -12.76 7.55
N ALA A 233 -9.60 -12.80 6.44
CA ALA A 233 -9.30 -13.66 5.29
C ALA A 233 -8.16 -13.06 4.45
N PRO A 234 -7.02 -13.77 4.27
CA PRO A 234 -5.95 -13.33 3.39
C PRO A 234 -6.45 -13.10 1.97
N ALA A 235 -6.04 -11.98 1.37
CA ALA A 235 -6.43 -11.65 0.02
C ALA A 235 -5.75 -12.56 -1.01
N ARG A 236 -6.44 -12.85 -2.11
CA ARG A 236 -5.87 -13.68 -3.19
C ARG A 236 -4.73 -12.99 -3.93
N GLN A 237 -4.72 -11.65 -3.94
CA GLN A 237 -3.67 -10.82 -4.58
C GLN A 237 -2.34 -10.79 -3.82
N ASN A 238 -2.26 -11.44 -2.66
CA ASN A 238 -1.02 -11.50 -1.88
C ASN A 238 0.11 -12.25 -2.61
N PRO A 239 1.36 -11.80 -2.42
CA PRO A 239 1.80 -10.61 -1.69
C PRO A 239 1.53 -9.32 -2.47
N ILE A 240 1.32 -8.19 -1.73
CA ILE A 240 1.12 -6.88 -2.35
C ILE A 240 2.41 -6.08 -2.51
N ILE A 241 3.44 -6.40 -1.74
CA ILE A 241 4.81 -5.87 -1.86
C ILE A 241 5.78 -7.05 -1.70
N LEU A 242 6.63 -7.23 -2.70
CA LEU A 242 7.65 -8.26 -2.72
C LEU A 242 8.76 -7.89 -3.70
N ASN A 243 10.00 -8.08 -3.31
CA ASN A 243 11.17 -8.17 -4.18
C ASN A 243 12.28 -8.96 -3.47
N THR A 244 12.83 -9.98 -4.12
CA THR A 244 13.78 -10.90 -3.50
C THR A 244 15.15 -10.90 -4.14
N GLU A 245 15.30 -10.18 -5.24
CA GLU A 245 16.51 -10.16 -6.05
C GLU A 245 16.98 -8.74 -6.34
N GLY A 246 18.24 -8.62 -6.77
CA GLY A 246 18.86 -7.33 -7.02
C GLY A 246 19.35 -6.65 -5.73
N PRO A 247 19.59 -5.33 -5.77
CA PRO A 247 20.18 -4.61 -4.64
C PRO A 247 19.18 -4.24 -3.53
N ILE A 248 17.88 -4.36 -3.76
CA ILE A 248 16.81 -3.92 -2.84
C ILE A 248 15.89 -5.11 -2.62
N VAL A 249 15.99 -5.76 -1.47
CA VAL A 249 15.29 -7.02 -1.17
C VAL A 249 14.67 -6.97 0.22
N GLY A 250 13.86 -7.98 0.58
CA GLY A 250 13.32 -8.12 1.92
C GLY A 250 12.43 -6.94 2.32
N LEU A 251 11.38 -6.71 1.53
CA LEU A 251 10.47 -5.58 1.68
C LEU A 251 9.39 -5.86 2.72
N GLY A 252 9.34 -5.08 3.78
CA GLY A 252 8.33 -5.36 4.80
C GLY A 252 8.19 -4.30 5.88
N HIS A 253 7.42 -4.64 6.90
CA HIS A 253 7.03 -3.83 8.05
C HIS A 253 6.54 -2.44 7.62
N ASN A 254 5.25 -2.31 7.43
CA ASN A 254 4.67 -1.13 6.82
C ASN A 254 3.81 -0.28 7.76
N SER A 255 3.67 0.98 7.41
CA SER A 255 2.60 1.86 7.84
C SER A 255 1.85 2.44 6.64
N ILE A 256 0.61 2.88 6.84
CA ILE A 256 -0.22 3.49 5.80
C ILE A 256 -0.63 4.90 6.24
N VAL A 257 -0.50 5.86 5.34
CA VAL A 257 -0.85 7.26 5.61
C VAL A 257 -1.49 7.91 4.38
N LYS A 258 -2.46 8.82 4.62
CA LYS A 258 -3.01 9.69 3.57
C LYS A 258 -1.97 10.70 3.11
N GLY A 259 -1.79 10.82 1.81
CA GLY A 259 -0.93 11.83 1.19
C GLY A 259 -1.43 13.26 1.32
N PRO A 260 -0.61 14.23 0.87
CA PRO A 260 -0.95 15.65 0.98
C PRO A 260 -2.26 16.03 0.25
N ASN A 261 -2.56 15.37 -0.88
CA ASN A 261 -3.80 15.56 -1.62
C ASN A 261 -5.05 14.98 -0.93
N LEU A 262 -4.96 14.53 0.30
CA LEU A 262 -6.05 14.01 1.15
C LEU A 262 -6.77 12.77 0.60
N ASP A 263 -6.41 12.26 -0.56
CA ASP A 263 -7.12 11.18 -1.25
C ASP A 263 -6.25 9.93 -1.49
N THR A 264 -5.01 10.12 -1.96
CA THR A 264 -4.07 9.02 -2.19
C THR A 264 -3.55 8.44 -0.88
N ASP A 265 -3.64 7.13 -0.71
CA ASP A 265 -2.97 6.41 0.37
C ASP A 265 -1.55 6.02 -0.05
N TYR A 266 -0.60 6.14 0.87
CA TYR A 266 0.77 5.68 0.71
C TYR A 266 1.06 4.55 1.69
N ILE A 267 1.71 3.49 1.19
CA ILE A 267 2.32 2.46 2.01
C ILE A 267 3.80 2.76 2.14
N ILE A 268 4.28 2.81 3.39
CA ILE A 268 5.66 3.11 3.73
C ILE A 268 6.22 1.88 4.42
N TYR A 269 7.38 1.40 3.98
CA TYR A 269 7.95 0.13 4.41
C TYR A 269 9.47 0.16 4.33
N HIS A 270 10.17 -0.81 4.90
CA HIS A 270 11.62 -0.90 4.74
C HIS A 270 12.05 -1.98 3.74
N ASN A 271 13.32 -1.91 3.33
CA ASN A 271 14.03 -2.96 2.61
C ASN A 271 15.38 -3.28 3.29
N LEU A 272 15.92 -4.44 2.95
CA LEU A 272 17.31 -4.80 3.21
C LEU A 272 18.19 -4.44 2.02
N GLU A 273 19.50 -4.20 2.25
CA GLU A 273 20.49 -4.11 1.18
C GLU A 273 20.86 -5.48 0.65
N GLY A 274 20.70 -5.66 -0.66
CA GLY A 274 21.28 -6.67 -1.53
C GLY A 274 21.23 -8.15 -1.15
N PRO A 275 21.38 -9.04 -2.12
CA PRO A 275 21.41 -10.47 -1.83
C PRO A 275 22.67 -10.82 -1.02
N GLY A 276 22.49 -11.56 0.07
CA GLY A 276 23.56 -12.08 0.91
C GLY A 276 24.10 -11.11 1.97
N VAL A 277 23.63 -9.87 2.02
CA VAL A 277 23.87 -8.95 3.13
C VAL A 277 22.64 -8.99 4.04
N VAL A 278 22.64 -9.93 4.93
CA VAL A 278 21.62 -10.04 5.98
C VAL A 278 22.15 -9.23 7.18
N GLY A 279 22.02 -7.92 7.09
CA GLY A 279 22.42 -7.00 8.13
C GLY A 279 21.24 -6.25 8.73
N PRO A 280 21.41 -5.57 9.87
CA PRO A 280 20.35 -4.77 10.45
C PRO A 280 20.04 -3.48 9.67
N LEU A 281 20.86 -3.12 8.67
CA LEU A 281 20.69 -1.90 7.88
C LEU A 281 19.46 -2.00 6.98
N ARG A 282 18.53 -1.08 7.19
CA ARG A 282 17.25 -1.01 6.48
C ARG A 282 17.03 0.39 5.95
N HIS A 283 16.44 0.50 4.76
CA HIS A 283 16.11 1.78 4.14
C HIS A 283 14.60 1.92 3.95
N MET A 284 14.12 3.14 4.02
CA MET A 284 12.71 3.44 3.85
C MET A 284 12.32 3.48 2.38
N ASN A 285 11.16 2.93 2.07
CA ASN A 285 10.49 3.00 0.78
C ASN A 285 9.07 3.53 0.95
N MET A 286 8.52 4.07 -0.14
CA MET A 286 7.17 4.59 -0.20
C MET A 286 6.56 4.32 -1.57
N ASP A 287 5.36 3.73 -1.62
CA ASP A 287 4.60 3.55 -2.84
C ASP A 287 3.12 3.91 -2.65
N ARG A 288 2.41 4.12 -3.76
CA ARG A 288 0.99 4.49 -3.74
C ARG A 288 0.11 3.26 -3.67
N ILE A 289 -0.89 3.29 -2.82
CA ILE A 289 -2.00 2.33 -2.84
C ILE A 289 -2.99 2.75 -3.91
N ALA A 290 -3.37 1.81 -4.74
CA ALA A 290 -4.40 1.96 -5.76
C ALA A 290 -5.57 1.03 -5.43
N TRP A 291 -6.72 1.60 -5.08
CA TRP A 291 -7.92 0.84 -4.81
C TRP A 291 -8.67 0.51 -6.09
N ASN A 292 -9.05 -0.76 -6.26
CA ASN A 292 -10.04 -1.15 -7.25
C ASN A 292 -11.27 -1.72 -6.51
N GLY A 293 -12.26 -0.88 -6.26
CA GLY A 293 -13.35 -1.20 -5.35
C GLY A 293 -12.84 -1.46 -3.93
N ASP A 294 -13.06 -2.67 -3.43
CA ASP A 294 -12.60 -3.14 -2.13
C ASP A 294 -11.24 -3.88 -2.21
N LYS A 295 -10.63 -3.94 -3.36
CA LYS A 295 -9.33 -4.60 -3.53
C LYS A 295 -8.19 -3.59 -3.38
N LEU A 296 -7.28 -3.88 -2.46
CA LEU A 296 -6.06 -3.11 -2.26
C LEU A 296 -5.01 -3.60 -3.25
N THR A 297 -4.48 -2.69 -4.05
CA THR A 297 -3.30 -2.91 -4.91
C THR A 297 -2.27 -1.83 -4.65
N VAL A 298 -1.01 -2.08 -4.98
CA VAL A 298 0.08 -1.13 -4.82
C VAL A 298 0.69 -0.84 -6.18
N LEU A 299 0.93 0.43 -6.49
CA LEU A 299 1.72 0.84 -7.66
C LEU A 299 3.21 0.73 -7.34
N GLY A 300 3.65 -0.48 -7.06
CA GLY A 300 5.01 -0.79 -6.60
C GLY A 300 5.27 -2.29 -6.49
N PRO A 301 6.46 -2.67 -5.92
CA PRO A 301 7.50 -1.76 -5.46
C PRO A 301 8.18 -1.00 -6.60
N THR A 302 8.47 0.30 -6.40
CA THR A 302 9.15 1.12 -7.41
C THR A 302 10.58 1.46 -6.98
N PHE A 303 11.54 1.38 -7.92
CA PHE A 303 12.95 1.67 -7.67
C PHE A 303 13.52 2.72 -8.64
N THR A 304 12.65 3.38 -9.38
CA THR A 304 12.97 4.48 -10.29
C THR A 304 12.28 5.76 -9.84
N ASP A 305 12.64 6.90 -10.42
CA ASP A 305 12.04 8.18 -10.10
C ASP A 305 10.51 8.14 -10.27
N GLN A 306 9.81 8.51 -9.22
CA GLN A 306 8.36 8.61 -9.15
C GLN A 306 7.93 10.07 -8.96
N PRO A 307 6.79 10.51 -9.50
CA PRO A 307 6.26 11.84 -9.22
C PRO A 307 6.12 12.07 -7.72
N ALA A 308 6.44 13.28 -7.25
CA ALA A 308 6.20 13.67 -5.86
C ALA A 308 4.73 13.50 -5.47
N PRO A 309 4.42 13.30 -4.17
CA PRO A 309 3.05 13.38 -3.70
C PRO A 309 2.43 14.73 -4.06
N GLU A 310 1.23 14.70 -4.63
CA GLU A 310 0.53 15.89 -5.08
C GLU A 310 0.02 16.70 -3.88
N PRO A 311 0.19 18.04 -3.88
CA PRO A 311 -0.39 18.88 -2.85
C PRO A 311 -1.92 18.96 -3.02
N PRO A 312 -2.67 19.40 -1.98
CA PRO A 312 -4.08 19.72 -2.12
C PRO A 312 -4.27 20.99 -2.97
N GLU A 313 -5.46 21.23 -3.48
CA GLU A 313 -5.76 22.46 -4.23
C GLU A 313 -5.71 23.71 -3.37
N PHE A 314 -5.95 23.57 -2.08
CA PHE A 314 -5.81 24.63 -1.09
C PHE A 314 -5.36 24.05 0.24
N GLU A 315 -4.45 24.75 0.91
CA GLU A 315 -4.07 24.46 2.29
C GLU A 315 -3.64 25.73 3.03
N ASP A 316 -3.82 25.74 4.35
CA ASP A 316 -3.29 26.75 5.25
C ASP A 316 -2.93 26.15 6.61
N TYR A 317 -1.70 26.38 7.04
CA TYR A 317 -1.16 25.97 8.36
C TYR A 317 -1.26 27.07 9.41
N PHE A 318 -1.68 28.29 9.01
CA PHE A 318 -1.75 29.50 9.86
C PHE A 318 -0.42 29.86 10.51
N THR A 319 0.68 29.69 9.81
CA THR A 319 2.04 30.03 10.25
C THR A 319 2.40 31.50 9.99
N ASP A 320 1.65 32.20 9.14
CA ASP A 320 1.83 33.61 8.86
C ASP A 320 1.43 34.49 10.04
N GLU A 321 1.93 35.73 10.09
CA GLU A 321 1.53 36.69 11.11
C GLU A 321 0.08 37.20 10.92
N ASN A 322 -0.42 37.18 9.68
CA ASN A 322 -1.75 37.66 9.31
C ASN A 322 -2.50 36.62 8.49
N ILE A 323 -3.81 36.72 8.48
CA ILE A 323 -4.66 35.92 7.60
C ILE A 323 -4.29 36.21 6.16
N ARG A 324 -3.97 35.17 5.39
CA ARG A 324 -3.54 35.24 3.99
C ARG A 324 -4.61 35.88 3.09
N SER A 325 -4.18 36.41 1.97
CA SER A 325 -5.08 37.01 0.96
C SER A 325 -6.03 36.03 0.29
N ASP A 326 -5.80 34.73 0.44
CA ASP A 326 -6.63 33.62 -0.09
C ASP A 326 -7.95 33.44 0.69
N TRP A 327 -8.08 34.12 1.80
CA TRP A 327 -9.29 34.15 2.60
C TRP A 327 -10.20 35.31 2.24
N GLU A 328 -11.50 35.10 2.36
CA GLU A 328 -12.49 36.17 2.28
C GLU A 328 -12.40 37.07 3.51
N LYS A 329 -13.07 38.20 3.41
CA LYS A 329 -13.32 39.04 4.62
C LYS A 329 -14.26 38.26 5.53
N SER A 330 -13.88 38.09 6.79
CA SER A 330 -14.69 37.40 7.80
C SER A 330 -16.10 37.99 7.96
N THR A 331 -17.09 37.15 8.12
CA THR A 331 -18.45 37.51 8.44
C THR A 331 -18.62 37.41 9.96
N GLY A 332 -18.64 38.57 10.61
CA GLY A 332 -18.73 38.67 12.07
C GLY A 332 -17.48 38.21 12.82
N GLY A 333 -17.52 38.26 14.14
CA GLY A 333 -16.45 37.78 15.01
C GLY A 333 -15.18 38.62 15.04
N LYS A 334 -14.16 38.12 15.74
CA LYS A 334 -12.81 38.67 15.76
C LYS A 334 -11.81 37.56 15.41
N TRP A 335 -11.35 37.58 14.18
CA TRP A 335 -10.46 36.60 13.63
C TRP A 335 -9.03 37.14 13.53
N LYS A 336 -8.07 36.40 13.99
CA LYS A 336 -6.64 36.70 13.89
C LYS A 336 -5.78 35.40 13.96
N ILE A 337 -4.58 35.50 13.49
CA ILE A 337 -3.58 34.43 13.75
C ILE A 337 -3.10 34.60 15.21
N SER A 338 -3.08 33.50 15.95
CA SER A 338 -2.56 33.46 17.32
C SER A 338 -1.04 33.25 17.30
N ASN A 339 -0.37 33.59 18.40
CA ASN A 339 1.08 33.35 18.56
C ASN A 339 1.46 31.84 18.64
N LYS A 340 0.46 30.94 18.59
CA LYS A 340 0.65 29.50 18.58
C LYS A 340 0.39 28.88 17.19
N GLY A 341 0.24 29.70 16.13
CA GLY A 341 -0.03 29.22 14.78
C GLY A 341 -1.43 28.65 14.59
N PHE A 342 -2.46 29.28 15.16
CA PHE A 342 -3.85 28.96 14.94
C PHE A 342 -4.63 30.17 14.43
N LEU A 343 -5.57 29.93 13.54
CA LEU A 343 -6.60 30.92 13.24
C LEU A 343 -7.56 30.97 14.43
N ARG A 344 -7.54 32.05 15.20
CA ARG A 344 -8.35 32.23 16.40
C ARG A 344 -9.57 33.10 16.15
N GLN A 345 -10.75 32.57 16.45
CA GLN A 345 -11.97 33.35 16.65
C GLN A 345 -12.18 33.61 18.17
N SER A 346 -12.20 34.88 18.61
CA SER A 346 -12.10 35.24 20.02
C SER A 346 -13.37 35.87 20.61
N MET A 347 -14.48 35.89 19.87
CA MET A 347 -15.78 36.35 20.36
C MET A 347 -16.70 35.15 20.60
N ALA A 348 -17.46 35.21 21.69
CA ALA A 348 -18.61 34.34 21.92
C ALA A 348 -19.82 35.27 22.14
N GLY A 349 -20.88 35.10 21.37
CA GLY A 349 -22.07 35.87 21.41
C GLY A 349 -23.31 35.07 21.06
N PRO A 350 -24.49 35.42 21.60
CA PRO A 350 -25.61 34.48 21.71
C PRO A 350 -26.41 34.22 20.45
N VAL A 351 -26.12 34.84 19.30
CA VAL A 351 -27.08 34.80 18.17
C VAL A 351 -26.42 34.75 16.80
N ASP A 352 -25.10 34.98 16.64
CA ASP A 352 -24.51 35.18 15.33
C ASP A 352 -23.55 34.07 14.96
N TRP A 353 -23.71 33.54 13.76
CA TRP A 353 -22.75 32.69 13.11
C TRP A 353 -21.55 33.52 12.62
N TYR A 354 -20.36 33.24 13.15
CA TYR A 354 -19.12 33.88 12.73
C TYR A 354 -18.38 32.94 11.78
N LYS A 355 -18.17 33.40 10.54
CA LYS A 355 -17.57 32.58 9.46
C LYS A 355 -16.29 33.20 8.93
N GLN A 356 -15.31 32.35 8.61
CA GLN A 356 -14.12 32.67 7.83
C GLN A 356 -14.02 31.68 6.67
N LEU A 357 -14.16 32.16 5.42
CA LEU A 357 -14.25 31.33 4.22
C LEU A 357 -13.03 31.49 3.33
N THR A 358 -12.66 30.44 2.61
CA THR A 358 -11.68 30.49 1.53
C THR A 358 -12.25 31.26 0.33
N LYS A 359 -11.35 31.87 -0.49
CA LYS A 359 -11.74 32.39 -1.82
C LYS A 359 -11.79 31.28 -2.86
N LYS A 360 -10.91 30.28 -2.74
CA LYS A 360 -10.87 29.13 -3.64
C LYS A 360 -12.04 28.19 -3.33
N GLU A 361 -12.64 27.64 -4.38
CA GLU A 361 -13.80 26.77 -4.31
C GLU A 361 -13.40 25.33 -4.65
N THR A 362 -14.07 24.38 -4.05
CA THR A 362 -13.95 22.95 -4.38
C THR A 362 -14.72 22.65 -5.67
N ALA A 363 -14.33 21.57 -6.37
CA ALA A 363 -15.15 20.96 -7.41
C ALA A 363 -16.39 20.27 -6.82
N ALA A 364 -17.19 19.67 -7.70
CA ALA A 364 -18.40 18.94 -7.31
C ALA A 364 -18.11 17.73 -6.39
N ASN A 365 -17.00 17.07 -6.62
CA ASN A 365 -16.47 16.00 -5.75
C ASN A 365 -15.18 16.49 -5.10
N TYR A 366 -15.02 16.24 -3.81
CA TYR A 366 -13.86 16.73 -3.07
C TYR A 366 -13.68 16.01 -1.73
N THR A 367 -12.50 16.14 -1.18
CA THR A 367 -12.17 15.84 0.20
C THR A 367 -11.69 17.12 0.88
N ALA A 368 -12.19 17.43 2.07
CA ALA A 368 -11.75 18.57 2.88
C ALA A 368 -11.41 18.13 4.31
N GLU A 369 -10.38 18.73 4.88
CA GLU A 369 -9.88 18.46 6.24
C GLU A 369 -9.81 19.76 7.03
N PHE A 370 -10.31 19.72 8.26
CA PHE A 370 -10.42 20.86 9.16
C PHE A 370 -9.95 20.45 10.54
N HIS A 371 -9.20 21.32 11.23
CA HIS A 371 -8.78 21.07 12.60
C HIS A 371 -9.29 22.17 13.53
N ALA A 372 -9.93 21.81 14.64
CA ALA A 372 -10.59 22.74 15.52
C ALA A 372 -10.52 22.32 17.00
N LYS A 373 -10.43 23.33 17.89
CA LYS A 373 -10.59 23.15 19.34
C LYS A 373 -11.29 24.34 19.97
N MET A 374 -12.05 24.08 21.01
CA MET A 374 -12.68 25.11 21.79
C MET A 374 -11.66 25.79 22.73
N VAL A 375 -11.67 27.10 22.79
CA VAL A 375 -10.84 27.89 23.74
C VAL A 375 -11.67 28.46 24.89
N GLY A 376 -12.96 28.60 24.67
CA GLY A 376 -13.90 29.07 25.68
C GLY A 376 -15.28 29.35 25.11
N THR A 377 -16.21 29.61 25.98
CA THR A 377 -17.60 29.93 25.63
C THR A 377 -18.08 31.10 26.46
N ASN A 378 -19.27 31.61 26.16
CA ASN A 378 -20.02 32.50 27.02
C ASN A 378 -21.00 31.67 27.86
N THR A 379 -20.69 31.44 29.13
CA THR A 379 -21.45 30.54 30.01
C THR A 379 -22.86 31.02 30.37
N GLU A 380 -23.24 32.23 29.97
CA GLU A 380 -24.52 32.83 30.39
C GLU A 380 -25.68 32.60 29.41
N SER A 381 -25.47 32.18 28.18
CA SER A 381 -26.54 32.31 27.19
C SER A 381 -26.63 31.31 26.04
N GLY A 382 -25.82 30.27 25.91
CA GLY A 382 -25.94 29.49 24.69
C GLY A 382 -25.24 28.14 24.66
N GLU A 383 -25.45 27.47 23.57
CA GLU A 383 -24.86 26.21 23.20
C GLU A 383 -23.60 26.48 22.36
N PRO A 384 -22.40 26.17 22.88
CA PRO A 384 -21.17 26.44 22.13
C PRO A 384 -21.04 25.50 20.96
N LEU A 385 -20.96 26.06 19.75
CA LEU A 385 -20.80 25.30 18.50
C LEU A 385 -19.59 25.82 17.73
N PHE A 386 -18.75 24.94 17.24
CA PHE A 386 -17.58 25.28 16.42
C PHE A 386 -17.22 24.16 15.47
N GLY A 387 -16.66 24.46 14.31
CA GLY A 387 -16.26 23.47 13.35
C GLY A 387 -16.15 24.00 11.93
N ALA A 388 -16.59 23.21 10.98
CA ALA A 388 -16.42 23.40 9.55
C ALA A 388 -17.68 23.96 8.88
N VAL A 389 -17.48 24.85 7.90
CA VAL A 389 -18.45 25.17 6.87
C VAL A 389 -17.89 24.70 5.53
N PHE A 390 -18.72 24.05 4.69
CA PHE A 390 -18.30 23.46 3.43
C PHE A 390 -19.39 23.55 2.37
N SER A 391 -19.03 23.31 1.12
CA SER A 391 -19.92 23.50 -0.05
C SER A 391 -20.63 24.87 -0.02
N TYR A 392 -19.93 25.91 0.46
CA TYR A 392 -20.53 27.24 0.57
C TYR A 392 -20.56 27.94 -0.79
N GLN A 393 -21.72 28.14 -1.33
CA GLN A 393 -21.98 28.90 -2.56
C GLN A 393 -22.47 30.31 -2.22
N ASP A 394 -23.44 30.41 -1.32
CA ASP A 394 -24.02 31.65 -0.79
C ASP A 394 -24.74 31.37 0.55
N GLU A 395 -25.40 32.39 1.14
CA GLU A 395 -26.11 32.26 2.44
C GLU A 395 -27.36 31.35 2.36
N LYS A 396 -27.76 30.86 1.18
CA LYS A 396 -28.88 29.95 0.98
C LYS A 396 -28.44 28.55 0.60
N ASN A 397 -27.15 28.36 0.30
CA ASN A 397 -26.62 27.10 -0.22
C ASN A 397 -25.25 26.80 0.42
N TYR A 398 -25.26 26.06 1.53
CA TYR A 398 -24.04 25.60 2.23
C TYR A 398 -24.36 24.49 3.22
N ALA A 399 -23.34 23.88 3.77
CA ALA A 399 -23.45 22.91 4.86
C ALA A 399 -22.45 23.19 5.99
N VAL A 400 -22.78 22.71 7.18
CA VAL A 400 -21.92 22.80 8.36
C VAL A 400 -21.74 21.43 9.02
N ALA A 401 -20.56 21.20 9.62
CA ALA A 401 -20.28 20.13 10.55
C ALA A 401 -19.68 20.72 11.83
N LEU A 402 -20.40 20.58 12.93
CA LEU A 402 -20.11 21.28 14.17
C LEU A 402 -19.89 20.30 15.32
N LEU A 403 -18.90 20.58 16.11
CA LEU A 403 -18.68 19.93 17.41
C LEU A 403 -19.53 20.65 18.46
N ASN A 404 -20.32 19.84 19.20
CA ASN A 404 -21.23 20.32 20.25
C ASN A 404 -20.85 19.73 21.61
N PRO A 405 -20.15 20.47 22.46
CA PRO A 405 -19.76 20.01 23.80
C PRO A 405 -20.93 19.73 24.75
N THR A 406 -22.07 20.38 24.55
CA THR A 406 -23.24 20.29 25.46
C THR A 406 -23.88 18.90 25.32
N ASP A 407 -24.09 18.45 24.09
CA ASP A 407 -24.73 17.17 23.80
C ASP A 407 -23.72 16.02 23.61
N ASN A 408 -22.42 16.30 23.56
CA ASN A 408 -21.34 15.38 23.22
C ASN A 408 -21.50 14.72 21.84
N VAL A 409 -21.77 15.55 20.82
CA VAL A 409 -22.03 15.07 19.43
C VAL A 409 -21.24 15.87 18.40
N VAL A 410 -21.04 15.28 17.22
CA VAL A 410 -20.90 16.02 15.96
C VAL A 410 -22.28 16.17 15.33
N MET A 411 -22.60 17.37 14.87
CA MET A 411 -23.87 17.66 14.26
C MET A 411 -23.70 18.35 12.91
N THR A 412 -24.52 17.96 11.92
CA THR A 412 -24.48 18.54 10.58
C THR A 412 -25.85 19.09 10.17
N ARG A 413 -25.81 20.15 9.38
CA ARG A 413 -27.01 20.73 8.75
C ARG A 413 -26.67 21.17 7.33
N PHE A 414 -27.63 21.00 6.46
CA PHE A 414 -27.56 21.42 5.05
C PHE A 414 -28.62 22.50 4.80
N ILE A 415 -28.21 23.58 4.19
CA ILE A 415 -29.04 24.66 3.71
C ILE A 415 -29.06 24.60 2.19
N VAL A 416 -30.24 24.40 1.61
CA VAL A 416 -30.44 24.28 0.16
C VAL A 416 -31.61 25.19 -0.25
N ASP A 417 -31.37 26.13 -1.17
CA ASP A 417 -32.32 27.16 -1.59
C ASP A 417 -32.95 27.92 -0.42
N GLY A 418 -32.17 28.09 0.65
CA GLY A 418 -32.61 28.77 1.87
C GLY A 418 -33.43 27.92 2.82
N SER A 419 -33.67 26.67 2.51
CA SER A 419 -34.35 25.70 3.37
C SER A 419 -33.33 24.94 4.19
N GLU A 420 -33.48 24.93 5.52
CA GLU A 420 -32.62 24.19 6.44
C GLU A 420 -33.11 22.75 6.60
N SER A 421 -32.19 21.77 6.55
CA SER A 421 -32.49 20.41 6.97
C SER A 421 -32.62 20.33 8.52
N ASP A 422 -33.18 19.24 9.02
CA ASP A 422 -32.99 18.88 10.43
C ASP A 422 -31.50 18.67 10.73
N TRP A 423 -31.13 18.77 12.02
CA TRP A 423 -29.81 18.41 12.48
C TRP A 423 -29.61 16.90 12.48
N ASN A 424 -28.59 16.43 11.74
CA ASN A 424 -28.10 15.08 11.90
C ASN A 424 -27.08 15.05 13.03
N LYS A 425 -27.31 14.29 14.09
CA LYS A 425 -26.42 14.19 15.26
C LYS A 425 -25.83 12.80 15.37
N SER A 426 -24.55 12.71 15.74
CA SER A 426 -23.86 11.45 16.04
C SER A 426 -22.98 11.60 17.27
N ASP A 427 -23.07 10.62 18.17
CA ASP A 427 -22.35 10.61 19.43
C ASP A 427 -20.83 10.57 19.21
N LEU A 428 -20.11 11.32 20.04
CA LEU A 428 -18.67 11.22 20.19
C LEU A 428 -18.33 10.40 21.44
N PRO A 429 -17.10 9.83 21.52
CA PRO A 429 -16.70 9.07 22.71
C PRO A 429 -16.91 9.85 24.01
N PRO A 430 -17.29 9.20 25.10
CA PRO A 430 -17.57 9.88 26.37
C PRO A 430 -16.39 10.71 26.92
N GLU A 431 -15.16 10.29 26.59
CA GLU A 431 -13.92 10.98 26.99
C GLU A 431 -13.47 12.07 26.01
N PHE A 432 -14.26 12.44 25.00
CA PHE A 432 -13.89 13.43 23.99
C PHE A 432 -13.74 14.82 24.58
N ASP A 433 -12.53 15.39 24.53
CA ASP A 433 -12.19 16.68 25.13
C ASP A 433 -12.18 17.81 24.11
N TYR A 434 -13.25 18.53 23.96
CA TYR A 434 -13.44 19.63 23.01
C TYR A 434 -12.42 20.77 23.14
N THR A 435 -11.66 20.83 24.24
CA THR A 435 -10.59 21.82 24.41
C THR A 435 -9.31 21.42 23.69
N LYS A 436 -9.28 20.22 23.12
CA LYS A 436 -8.17 19.64 22.40
C LYS A 436 -8.40 19.72 20.91
N LEU A 437 -7.31 19.62 20.11
CA LEU A 437 -7.40 19.73 18.67
C LEU A 437 -7.99 18.44 18.07
N HIS A 438 -9.08 18.56 17.32
CA HIS A 438 -9.75 17.47 16.65
C HIS A 438 -9.83 17.72 15.16
N GLN A 439 -9.77 16.65 14.37
CA GLN A 439 -9.94 16.68 12.93
C GLN A 439 -11.42 16.46 12.57
N ILE A 440 -11.95 17.30 11.71
CA ILE A 440 -13.18 17.04 10.96
C ILE A 440 -12.79 16.80 9.52
N ARG A 441 -13.22 15.69 8.94
CA ARG A 441 -13.00 15.38 7.52
C ARG A 441 -14.33 15.22 6.81
N VAL A 442 -14.45 15.83 5.64
CA VAL A 442 -15.62 15.78 4.77
C VAL A 442 -15.21 15.17 3.44
N GLU A 443 -15.86 14.09 3.05
CA GLU A 443 -15.71 13.48 1.72
C GLU A 443 -17.02 13.61 0.96
N LYS A 444 -16.97 14.27 -0.19
CA LYS A 444 -18.14 14.45 -1.07
C LYS A 444 -17.95 13.72 -2.38
N SER A 445 -18.84 12.76 -2.66
CA SER A 445 -18.88 12.02 -3.92
C SER A 445 -20.32 11.99 -4.45
N SER A 446 -20.55 12.54 -5.63
CA SER A 446 -21.88 12.74 -6.20
C SER A 446 -22.78 13.57 -5.27
N ASP A 447 -23.90 13.01 -4.81
CA ASP A 447 -24.83 13.60 -3.84
C ASP A 447 -24.59 13.15 -2.39
N ARG A 448 -23.56 12.36 -2.15
CA ARG A 448 -23.24 11.74 -0.85
C ARG A 448 -22.12 12.48 -0.15
N PHE A 449 -22.34 12.81 1.11
CA PHE A 449 -21.35 13.36 2.03
C PHE A 449 -21.06 12.36 3.14
N GLN A 450 -19.80 12.12 3.42
CA GLN A 450 -19.33 11.36 4.56
C GLN A 450 -18.58 12.28 5.50
N ILE A 451 -18.90 12.21 6.79
CA ILE A 451 -18.33 13.05 7.83
C ILE A 451 -17.57 12.16 8.80
N TYR A 452 -16.33 12.51 9.05
CA TYR A 452 -15.45 11.84 10.02
C TYR A 452 -14.99 12.82 11.08
N VAL A 453 -14.78 12.32 12.29
CA VAL A 453 -14.13 13.04 13.40
C VAL A 453 -12.99 12.16 13.93
N ASP A 454 -11.75 12.66 13.92
CA ASP A 454 -10.54 11.94 14.30
C ASP A 454 -10.43 10.54 13.65
N GLY A 455 -10.76 10.45 12.36
CA GLY A 455 -10.78 9.22 11.59
C GLY A 455 -12.03 8.35 11.77
N MET A 456 -12.83 8.55 12.81
CA MET A 456 -14.08 7.84 13.06
C MET A 456 -15.16 8.29 12.08
N HIS A 457 -15.74 7.40 11.28
CA HIS A 457 -16.88 7.70 10.42
C HIS A 457 -18.12 7.95 11.29
N LYS A 458 -18.73 9.13 11.15
CA LYS A 458 -19.87 9.54 11.97
C LYS A 458 -21.18 9.62 11.19
N GLN A 459 -21.14 10.10 9.95
CA GLN A 459 -22.36 10.34 9.20
C GLN A 459 -22.19 10.07 7.72
N THR A 460 -23.24 9.57 7.10
CA THR A 460 -23.42 9.54 5.65
C THR A 460 -24.73 10.24 5.31
N ILE A 461 -24.67 11.32 4.53
CA ILE A 461 -25.81 12.18 4.23
C ILE A 461 -25.90 12.41 2.74
N GLN A 462 -27.13 12.41 2.19
CA GLN A 462 -27.39 12.78 0.81
C GLN A 462 -27.87 14.24 0.74
N SER A 463 -27.30 14.99 -0.17
CA SER A 463 -27.70 16.38 -0.44
C SER A 463 -27.38 16.78 -1.86
N ALA A 464 -28.23 17.65 -2.44
CA ALA A 464 -28.04 18.21 -3.77
C ALA A 464 -26.97 19.33 -3.84
N LEU A 465 -26.35 19.70 -2.70
CA LEU A 465 -25.31 20.72 -2.71
C LEU A 465 -24.14 20.27 -3.60
N HIS A 466 -23.63 21.20 -4.39
CA HIS A 466 -22.41 21.03 -5.17
C HIS A 466 -21.16 21.47 -4.37
N GLY A 467 -20.02 21.55 -5.03
CA GLY A 467 -18.83 22.19 -4.47
C GLY A 467 -19.04 23.67 -4.14
N GLY A 468 -18.06 24.30 -3.54
CA GLY A 468 -18.06 25.67 -3.13
C GLY A 468 -16.92 25.98 -2.17
N LYS A 469 -16.95 27.12 -1.51
CA LYS A 469 -15.93 27.51 -0.54
C LYS A 469 -16.00 26.64 0.69
N ILE A 470 -14.86 26.50 1.36
CA ILE A 470 -14.76 25.87 2.67
C ILE A 470 -14.30 26.90 3.72
N GLY A 471 -14.37 26.55 4.99
CA GLY A 471 -13.87 27.43 6.04
C GLY A 471 -14.29 27.00 7.45
N TYR A 472 -14.16 27.92 8.36
CA TYR A 472 -14.48 27.74 9.76
C TYR A 472 -15.68 28.56 10.21
N ILE A 473 -16.40 28.03 11.18
CA ILE A 473 -17.61 28.63 11.71
C ILE A 473 -17.72 28.44 13.23
N THR A 474 -18.23 29.43 13.93
CA THR A 474 -18.55 29.32 15.35
C THR A 474 -19.89 29.99 15.67
N ALA A 475 -20.58 29.51 16.71
CA ALA A 475 -21.68 30.17 17.38
C ALA A 475 -21.51 29.97 18.87
N ASP A 476 -21.57 31.07 19.65
CA ASP A 476 -21.38 31.10 21.11
C ASP A 476 -20.09 30.41 21.64
N ALA A 477 -19.12 30.23 20.78
CA ALA A 477 -17.84 29.60 21.09
C ALA A 477 -16.67 30.47 20.64
N LYS A 478 -15.62 30.49 21.46
CA LYS A 478 -14.27 30.91 21.06
C LYS A 478 -13.49 29.68 20.68
N ALA A 479 -12.85 29.67 19.51
CA ALA A 479 -12.16 28.53 19.02
C ALA A 479 -10.79 28.85 18.37
N ASP A 480 -9.88 27.90 18.43
CA ASP A 480 -8.66 27.87 17.67
C ASP A 480 -8.82 26.82 16.55
N PHE A 481 -8.42 27.19 15.35
CA PHE A 481 -8.48 26.39 14.17
C PHE A 481 -7.07 26.15 13.65
N GLY A 482 -6.73 24.89 13.47
CA GLY A 482 -5.45 24.42 12.93
C GLY A 482 -5.48 24.28 11.41
N TYR A 483 -4.69 23.34 10.90
CA TYR A 483 -4.61 23.05 9.47
C TYR A 483 -5.98 22.91 8.81
N ILE A 484 -6.10 23.47 7.61
CA ILE A 484 -7.23 23.30 6.71
C ILE A 484 -6.74 23.03 5.31
N ALA A 485 -7.37 22.10 4.60
CA ALA A 485 -7.10 21.84 3.21
C ALA A 485 -8.31 21.26 2.47
N PHE A 486 -8.30 21.37 1.15
CA PHE A 486 -9.16 20.54 0.32
C PHE A 486 -8.48 20.05 -0.95
N SER A 487 -8.94 18.91 -1.43
CA SER A 487 -8.58 18.31 -2.70
C SER A 487 -9.82 18.00 -3.52
N ASN A 488 -9.73 18.17 -4.84
CA ASN A 488 -10.82 17.83 -5.77
C ASN A 488 -10.85 16.33 -6.11
N HIS A 489 -10.26 15.52 -5.26
CA HIS A 489 -10.25 14.06 -5.33
C HIS A 489 -10.98 13.45 -4.14
N VAL A 490 -11.55 12.26 -4.33
CA VAL A 490 -12.26 11.50 -3.31
C VAL A 490 -12.28 10.01 -3.67
N ASN A 491 -12.30 9.14 -2.66
CA ASN A 491 -12.36 7.67 -2.83
C ASN A 491 -11.19 7.07 -3.63
N GLY A 492 -10.03 7.69 -3.61
CA GLY A 492 -8.85 7.24 -4.34
C GLY A 492 -8.85 7.67 -5.81
N SER A 493 -9.66 8.64 -6.21
CA SER A 493 -9.75 9.08 -7.61
C SER A 493 -8.49 9.79 -8.12
N ALA A 494 -7.67 10.34 -7.25
CA ALA A 494 -6.37 10.94 -7.61
C ALA A 494 -5.48 9.96 -8.39
N ILE A 495 -5.56 8.67 -8.10
CA ILE A 495 -4.76 7.64 -8.75
C ILE A 495 -5.01 7.54 -10.26
N TRP A 496 -6.17 8.00 -10.76
CA TRP A 496 -6.50 7.91 -12.17
C TRP A 496 -5.57 8.77 -13.03
N ASP A 497 -5.14 9.92 -12.51
CA ASP A 497 -4.28 10.88 -13.21
C ASP A 497 -2.79 10.76 -12.88
N ILE A 498 -2.43 9.94 -11.90
CA ILE A 498 -1.04 9.62 -11.59
C ILE A 498 -0.50 8.64 -12.64
N ALA A 499 0.74 8.88 -13.09
CA ALA A 499 1.41 8.01 -14.04
C ALA A 499 1.76 6.66 -13.39
N LYS A 500 1.20 5.56 -13.92
CA LYS A 500 1.43 4.20 -13.45
C LYS A 500 2.82 3.72 -13.85
N PRO A 501 3.57 3.05 -12.98
CA PRO A 501 4.91 2.55 -13.31
C PRO A 501 4.84 1.45 -14.39
N VAL A 502 5.77 1.49 -15.33
CA VAL A 502 6.04 0.44 -16.30
C VAL A 502 7.55 0.11 -16.25
N PRO A 503 7.94 -1.15 -15.91
CA PRO A 503 7.10 -2.33 -15.67
C PRO A 503 6.18 -2.18 -14.45
N GLY A 504 5.08 -2.96 -14.43
CA GLY A 504 4.09 -2.96 -13.37
C GLY A 504 2.68 -3.27 -13.86
N THR A 505 1.72 -3.37 -12.93
CA THR A 505 0.32 -3.69 -13.22
C THR A 505 -0.57 -2.46 -13.18
N ILE A 506 -1.38 -2.30 -14.22
CA ILE A 506 -2.38 -1.23 -14.37
C ILE A 506 -3.76 -1.86 -14.27
N GLN A 507 -4.59 -1.38 -13.35
CA GLN A 507 -6.01 -1.73 -13.31
C GLN A 507 -6.73 -1.01 -14.45
N ALA A 508 -7.49 -1.73 -15.27
CA ALA A 508 -8.13 -1.15 -16.45
C ALA A 508 -9.13 -0.02 -16.13
N VAL A 509 -9.72 -0.04 -14.94
CA VAL A 509 -10.61 1.04 -14.45
C VAL A 509 -9.86 2.32 -14.06
N HIS A 510 -8.53 2.33 -14.02
CA HIS A 510 -7.71 3.49 -13.68
C HIS A 510 -7.26 4.29 -14.92
N TYR A 511 -8.08 4.33 -15.97
CA TYR A 511 -7.85 5.25 -17.08
C TYR A 511 -7.93 6.71 -16.61
N GLN A 512 -7.27 7.63 -17.33
CA GLN A 512 -7.15 9.02 -16.90
C GLN A 512 -8.51 9.75 -16.85
N SER A 513 -8.59 10.80 -16.04
CA SER A 513 -9.73 11.72 -15.97
C SER A 513 -9.79 12.63 -17.21
N GLY A 514 -10.76 13.53 -17.25
CA GLY A 514 -10.86 14.55 -18.30
C GLY A 514 -12.01 14.31 -19.28
N GLY A 515 -12.73 13.20 -19.13
CA GLY A 515 -13.93 12.92 -19.91
C GLY A 515 -13.64 12.41 -21.31
N GLU A 516 -14.68 12.53 -22.16
CA GLU A 516 -14.62 12.07 -23.55
C GLU A 516 -13.57 12.84 -24.37
N ASN A 517 -12.86 12.12 -25.24
CA ASN A 517 -11.72 12.57 -26.04
C ASN A 517 -10.46 12.94 -25.24
N VAL A 518 -10.41 12.69 -23.93
CA VAL A 518 -9.23 12.81 -23.07
C VAL A 518 -8.93 11.48 -22.37
N GLY A 519 -9.83 11.03 -21.52
CA GLY A 519 -9.67 9.76 -20.77
C GLY A 519 -10.20 8.57 -21.55
N TYR A 520 -11.19 8.78 -22.39
CA TYR A 520 -11.84 7.73 -23.16
C TYR A 520 -12.50 8.28 -24.43
N GLY A 521 -12.72 7.39 -25.41
CA GLY A 521 -13.68 7.58 -26.49
C GLY A 521 -14.72 6.49 -26.40
N SER A 522 -15.96 6.84 -26.11
CA SER A 522 -17.06 5.90 -25.99
C SER A 522 -18.12 6.19 -27.04
N ILE A 523 -18.52 5.16 -27.77
CA ILE A 523 -19.60 5.20 -28.75
C ILE A 523 -20.90 4.72 -28.10
N THR A 524 -20.77 3.82 -27.11
CA THR A 524 -21.90 3.28 -26.36
C THR A 524 -22.01 3.94 -24.99
N VAL A 525 -23.23 4.18 -24.55
CA VAL A 525 -23.51 4.62 -23.19
C VAL A 525 -23.61 3.39 -22.30
N GLY A 526 -22.56 3.14 -21.52
CA GLY A 526 -22.51 2.12 -20.48
C GLY A 526 -22.60 2.72 -19.08
N ASN A 527 -22.27 1.93 -18.05
CA ASN A 527 -22.18 2.35 -16.65
C ASN A 527 -23.42 3.10 -16.13
N GLU A 528 -24.59 2.62 -16.48
CA GLU A 528 -25.88 3.25 -16.09
C GLU A 528 -26.03 3.42 -14.58
N GLN A 529 -25.42 2.52 -13.80
CA GLN A 529 -25.39 2.56 -12.32
C GLN A 529 -24.29 3.47 -11.77
N ARG A 530 -23.44 4.06 -12.62
CA ARG A 530 -22.25 4.83 -12.25
C ARG A 530 -21.37 4.09 -11.24
N SER A 531 -21.17 2.81 -11.49
CA SER A 531 -20.33 1.96 -10.67
C SER A 531 -18.87 2.46 -10.72
N TYR A 532 -18.24 2.59 -9.57
CA TYR A 532 -16.85 2.99 -9.40
C TYR A 532 -16.48 4.40 -9.91
N ARG A 533 -16.86 4.79 -11.14
CA ARG A 533 -16.59 6.10 -11.77
C ARG A 533 -17.90 6.69 -12.32
N PRO A 534 -17.98 8.04 -12.40
CA PRO A 534 -19.17 8.70 -12.93
C PRO A 534 -19.25 8.70 -14.46
N ASP A 535 -18.21 8.22 -15.15
CA ASP A 535 -18.06 8.22 -16.60
C ASP A 535 -19.05 7.25 -17.27
N PRO A 536 -19.41 7.45 -18.55
CA PRO A 536 -20.29 6.55 -19.29
C PRO A 536 -19.61 5.27 -19.80
N VAL A 537 -18.30 5.08 -19.57
CA VAL A 537 -17.57 3.86 -19.89
C VAL A 537 -18.23 2.68 -19.19
N ASP A 538 -18.45 1.57 -19.88
CA ASP A 538 -19.08 0.38 -19.29
C ASP A 538 -18.13 -0.27 -18.27
N ILE A 539 -18.40 -0.05 -16.99
CA ILE A 539 -17.66 -0.58 -15.84
C ILE A 539 -18.53 -1.62 -15.14
N ARG A 540 -17.97 -2.79 -14.90
CA ARG A 540 -18.67 -3.91 -14.28
C ARG A 540 -17.91 -4.41 -13.06
N GLY A 541 -18.68 -4.85 -12.06
CA GLY A 541 -18.10 -5.58 -10.92
C GLY A 541 -17.44 -6.87 -11.40
N ASN A 542 -16.23 -7.11 -10.90
CA ASN A 542 -15.43 -8.31 -11.15
C ASN A 542 -15.12 -8.95 -9.81
N SER A 543 -15.53 -10.20 -9.61
CA SER A 543 -15.34 -10.91 -8.35
C SER A 543 -13.86 -11.15 -7.99
N GLU A 544 -12.97 -11.14 -9.00
CA GLU A 544 -11.54 -11.34 -8.81
C GLU A 544 -10.85 -10.05 -8.38
N ASP A 545 -10.98 -8.97 -9.20
CA ASP A 545 -10.15 -7.77 -9.11
C ASP A 545 -10.90 -6.52 -8.63
N GLY A 546 -12.20 -6.60 -8.38
CA GLY A 546 -13.07 -5.49 -7.99
C GLY A 546 -13.93 -4.99 -9.15
N TYR A 547 -13.36 -4.22 -10.09
CA TYR A 547 -14.04 -3.74 -11.28
C TYR A 547 -13.19 -3.94 -12.53
N SER A 548 -13.85 -4.11 -13.65
CA SER A 548 -13.30 -4.20 -14.99
C SER A 548 -13.99 -3.20 -15.93
N VAL A 549 -13.36 -2.91 -17.06
CA VAL A 549 -13.97 -2.10 -18.14
C VAL A 549 -14.42 -3.01 -19.27
N LYS A 550 -15.52 -2.68 -19.94
CA LYS A 550 -15.93 -3.36 -21.16
C LYS A 550 -15.91 -2.36 -22.32
N LEU A 551 -15.22 -2.73 -23.39
CA LEU A 551 -15.29 -2.08 -24.69
C LEU A 551 -16.25 -2.88 -25.57
N ASN A 552 -17.27 -2.22 -26.13
CA ASN A 552 -18.40 -2.88 -26.77
C ASN A 552 -18.43 -2.70 -28.29
N GLN A 553 -17.83 -1.63 -28.83
CA GLN A 553 -17.86 -1.32 -30.26
C GLN A 553 -16.52 -0.84 -30.79
N SER A 554 -16.24 -1.17 -32.05
CA SER A 554 -15.05 -0.66 -32.76
C SER A 554 -14.93 0.86 -32.66
N GLY A 555 -13.73 1.33 -32.33
CA GLY A 555 -13.40 2.76 -32.13
C GLY A 555 -13.53 3.22 -30.67
N GLU A 556 -14.06 2.41 -29.75
CA GLU A 556 -13.98 2.71 -28.32
C GLU A 556 -12.55 2.56 -27.81
N TRP A 557 -12.12 3.45 -26.92
CA TRP A 557 -10.77 3.44 -26.37
C TRP A 557 -10.68 4.04 -24.97
N LEU A 558 -9.62 3.66 -24.25
CA LEU A 558 -9.24 4.17 -22.93
C LEU A 558 -7.79 4.63 -22.95
N SER A 559 -7.51 5.71 -22.23
CA SER A 559 -6.19 6.30 -22.12
C SER A 559 -5.62 6.26 -20.69
N TYR A 560 -4.34 5.95 -20.57
CA TYR A 560 -3.63 5.76 -19.30
C TYR A 560 -2.34 6.58 -19.28
N LYS A 561 -2.12 7.34 -18.21
CA LYS A 561 -0.81 7.94 -17.95
C LYS A 561 0.11 6.86 -17.39
N VAL A 562 1.30 6.73 -17.96
CA VAL A 562 2.32 5.77 -17.52
C VAL A 562 3.69 6.45 -17.35
N ASN A 563 4.51 5.88 -16.49
CA ASN A 563 5.92 6.26 -16.34
C ASN A 563 6.80 5.06 -16.69
N VAL A 564 7.28 5.03 -17.94
CA VAL A 564 8.16 3.96 -18.45
C VAL A 564 9.57 4.18 -17.91
N SER A 565 10.03 3.29 -17.03
CA SER A 565 11.32 3.40 -16.33
C SER A 565 12.53 3.36 -17.27
N LYS A 566 12.44 2.54 -18.33
CA LYS A 566 13.47 2.30 -19.32
C LYS A 566 12.83 2.14 -20.69
N GLY A 567 13.34 2.80 -21.72
CA GLY A 567 12.93 2.56 -23.10
C GLY A 567 13.39 1.18 -23.56
N GLY A 568 12.54 0.47 -24.29
CA GLY A 568 12.82 -0.89 -24.78
C GLY A 568 11.59 -1.67 -25.12
N THR A 569 11.79 -2.95 -25.36
CA THR A 569 10.73 -3.89 -25.71
C THR A 569 10.13 -4.50 -24.43
N TYR A 570 8.81 -4.53 -24.38
CA TYR A 570 8.02 -5.07 -23.27
C TYR A 570 7.06 -6.15 -23.73
N ASN A 571 6.76 -7.06 -22.85
CA ASN A 571 5.61 -7.94 -22.94
C ASN A 571 4.48 -7.40 -22.07
N LEU A 572 3.24 -7.70 -22.45
CA LEU A 572 2.03 -7.32 -21.75
C LEU A 572 1.16 -8.54 -21.50
N ASP A 573 0.91 -8.83 -20.24
CA ASP A 573 -0.14 -9.75 -19.85
C ASP A 573 -1.44 -8.99 -19.69
N LEU A 574 -2.39 -9.29 -20.57
CA LEU A 574 -3.71 -8.68 -20.62
C LEU A 574 -4.75 -9.66 -20.05
N ARG A 575 -5.38 -9.31 -18.92
CA ARG A 575 -6.44 -10.09 -18.30
C ARG A 575 -7.78 -9.71 -18.93
N ILE A 576 -8.38 -10.63 -19.69
CA ILE A 576 -9.57 -10.37 -20.50
C ILE A 576 -10.67 -11.39 -20.29
N ALA A 577 -11.91 -10.99 -20.66
CA ALA A 577 -13.05 -11.88 -20.89
C ALA A 577 -13.83 -11.43 -22.14
N THR A 578 -14.15 -12.36 -23.03
CA THR A 578 -14.93 -12.09 -24.24
C THR A 578 -15.71 -13.34 -24.71
N GLU A 579 -16.93 -13.15 -25.19
CA GLU A 579 -17.77 -14.23 -25.74
C GLU A 579 -17.70 -14.31 -27.27
N VAL A 580 -17.01 -13.36 -27.91
CA VAL A 580 -16.99 -13.28 -29.37
C VAL A 580 -15.67 -13.77 -29.95
N ASP A 581 -15.75 -14.39 -31.13
CA ASP A 581 -14.58 -14.76 -31.91
C ASP A 581 -14.04 -13.52 -32.66
N GLY A 582 -12.72 -13.39 -32.74
CA GLY A 582 -12.05 -12.37 -33.53
C GLY A 582 -12.10 -10.97 -32.91
N ALA A 583 -12.30 -10.85 -31.60
CA ALA A 583 -12.07 -9.59 -30.90
C ALA A 583 -10.64 -9.12 -31.11
N THR A 584 -10.46 -7.83 -31.44
CA THR A 584 -9.14 -7.28 -31.79
C THR A 584 -8.94 -5.95 -31.12
N LEU A 585 -7.80 -5.80 -30.44
CA LEU A 585 -7.34 -4.55 -29.80
C LEU A 585 -6.12 -3.98 -30.52
N LYS A 586 -5.83 -2.72 -30.21
CA LYS A 586 -4.59 -2.01 -30.56
C LYS A 586 -4.12 -1.19 -29.38
N ILE A 587 -2.79 -1.12 -29.17
CA ILE A 587 -2.16 -0.27 -28.17
C ILE A 587 -1.31 0.79 -28.87
N MET A 588 -1.56 2.04 -28.49
CA MET A 588 -0.81 3.20 -28.96
C MET A 588 -0.01 3.82 -27.82
N GLN A 589 1.17 4.35 -28.08
CA GLN A 589 1.88 5.25 -27.19
C GLN A 589 1.95 6.64 -27.84
N GLY A 590 1.11 7.56 -27.36
CA GLY A 590 0.85 8.80 -28.08
C GLY A 590 0.22 8.49 -29.45
N ASP A 591 0.86 8.93 -30.53
CA ASP A 591 0.43 8.67 -31.92
C ASP A 591 1.05 7.39 -32.52
N ASP A 592 1.99 6.75 -31.84
CA ASP A 592 2.70 5.59 -32.34
C ASP A 592 1.92 4.29 -32.03
N ASP A 593 1.69 3.48 -33.06
CA ASP A 593 1.18 2.10 -32.92
C ASP A 593 2.32 1.21 -32.43
N VAL A 594 2.22 0.73 -31.17
CA VAL A 594 3.29 -0.06 -30.54
C VAL A 594 2.99 -1.57 -30.51
N SER A 595 1.77 -1.98 -30.86
CA SER A 595 1.38 -3.39 -30.80
C SER A 595 0.95 -4.02 -32.13
N GLY A 596 0.58 -3.20 -33.12
CA GLY A 596 -0.23 -3.66 -34.23
C GLY A 596 -1.61 -4.14 -33.75
N GLU A 597 -2.31 -4.87 -34.61
CA GLU A 597 -3.60 -5.48 -34.27
C GLU A 597 -3.38 -6.76 -33.47
N ILE A 598 -3.96 -6.79 -32.27
CA ILE A 598 -3.88 -7.91 -31.32
C ILE A 598 -5.17 -8.72 -31.43
N SER A 599 -5.11 -9.92 -31.96
CA SER A 599 -6.24 -10.86 -31.97
C SER A 599 -6.38 -11.54 -30.62
N LEU A 600 -7.57 -11.46 -30.03
CA LEU A 600 -7.88 -12.06 -28.74
C LEU A 600 -8.63 -13.38 -28.89
N PRO A 601 -8.34 -14.38 -28.04
CA PRO A 601 -9.10 -15.64 -28.02
C PRO A 601 -10.49 -15.40 -27.42
N ASN A 602 -11.50 -16.11 -27.90
CA ASN A 602 -12.77 -16.24 -27.20
C ASN A 602 -12.56 -16.97 -25.88
N THR A 603 -13.03 -16.40 -24.78
CA THR A 603 -12.87 -17.00 -23.45
C THR A 603 -14.09 -17.84 -23.04
N GLU A 604 -15.06 -18.01 -23.94
CA GLU A 604 -16.28 -18.82 -23.74
C GLU A 604 -17.22 -18.29 -22.64
N GLY A 605 -17.12 -16.99 -22.32
CA GLY A 605 -18.00 -16.34 -21.35
C GLY A 605 -17.49 -14.97 -20.91
N SER A 606 -18.43 -14.07 -20.61
CA SER A 606 -18.12 -12.69 -20.17
C SER A 606 -17.50 -12.60 -18.76
N GLU A 607 -17.54 -13.70 -18.00
CA GLU A 607 -16.93 -13.86 -16.68
C GLU A 607 -15.81 -14.93 -16.68
N ASN A 608 -15.49 -15.51 -17.84
CA ASN A 608 -14.40 -16.47 -17.98
C ASN A 608 -13.11 -15.71 -18.27
N TRP A 609 -12.42 -15.32 -17.24
CA TRP A 609 -11.20 -14.54 -17.32
C TRP A 609 -10.00 -15.38 -17.75
N ARG A 610 -9.24 -14.86 -18.73
CA ARG A 610 -7.96 -15.46 -19.18
C ARG A 610 -6.89 -14.39 -19.28
N THR A 611 -5.66 -14.76 -19.06
CA THR A 611 -4.49 -13.91 -19.29
C THR A 611 -3.88 -14.23 -20.65
N VAL A 612 -3.77 -13.21 -21.50
CA VAL A 612 -3.19 -13.29 -22.84
C VAL A 612 -1.89 -12.51 -22.86
N THR A 613 -0.78 -13.16 -23.18
CA THR A 613 0.52 -12.52 -23.30
C THR A 613 0.71 -11.94 -24.69
N ILE A 614 0.90 -10.64 -24.78
CA ILE A 614 1.22 -9.88 -26.00
C ILE A 614 2.69 -9.51 -25.94
N LYS A 615 3.44 -9.85 -26.99
CA LYS A 615 4.89 -9.71 -27.02
C LYS A 615 5.34 -8.55 -27.86
N GLY A 616 6.48 -7.97 -27.51
CA GLY A 616 7.24 -7.11 -28.38
C GLY A 616 6.71 -5.70 -28.53
N LEU A 617 6.12 -5.11 -27.47
CA LEU A 617 5.72 -3.70 -27.46
C LEU A 617 6.95 -2.80 -27.25
N ASP A 618 7.28 -1.98 -28.22
CA ASP A 618 8.38 -1.02 -28.10
C ASP A 618 7.91 0.26 -27.39
N LEU A 619 8.30 0.44 -26.13
CA LEU A 619 7.90 1.58 -25.31
C LEU A 619 9.06 2.59 -25.12
N SER A 620 8.75 3.86 -25.32
CA SER A 620 9.67 4.96 -25.06
C SER A 620 9.70 5.34 -23.58
N LYS A 621 10.90 5.63 -23.05
CA LYS A 621 11.13 6.03 -21.64
C LYS A 621 10.35 7.28 -21.23
N GLY A 622 10.01 7.36 -19.94
CA GLY A 622 9.49 8.54 -19.23
C GLY A 622 7.96 8.58 -19.18
N SER A 623 7.44 9.74 -18.80
CA SER A 623 5.99 9.95 -18.73
C SER A 623 5.39 9.89 -20.13
N ARG A 624 4.40 9.03 -20.31
CA ARG A 624 3.75 8.75 -21.60
C ARG A 624 2.26 8.55 -21.40
N GLU A 625 1.55 8.57 -22.51
CA GLU A 625 0.15 8.16 -22.60
C GLU A 625 0.06 6.86 -23.38
N LEU A 626 -0.60 5.85 -22.82
CA LEU A 626 -0.97 4.61 -23.49
C LEU A 626 -2.45 4.61 -23.76
N LYS A 627 -2.84 4.35 -25.01
CA LYS A 627 -4.22 4.22 -25.43
C LYS A 627 -4.49 2.77 -25.81
N VAL A 628 -5.53 2.17 -25.26
CA VAL A 628 -6.05 0.85 -25.63
C VAL A 628 -7.33 1.04 -26.40
N GLU A 629 -7.34 0.60 -27.66
CA GLU A 629 -8.44 0.82 -28.61
C GLU A 629 -9.01 -0.50 -29.10
N LEU A 630 -10.35 -0.63 -29.09
CA LEU A 630 -11.05 -1.76 -29.67
C LEU A 630 -11.20 -1.57 -31.19
N ILE A 631 -10.61 -2.45 -31.96
CA ILE A 631 -10.66 -2.46 -33.42
C ILE A 631 -11.87 -3.24 -33.92
N GLN A 632 -12.15 -4.40 -33.32
CA GLN A 632 -13.25 -5.27 -33.69
C GLN A 632 -13.75 -6.10 -32.50
N GLY A 633 -15.04 -6.44 -32.50
CA GLY A 633 -15.67 -7.29 -31.48
C GLY A 633 -16.04 -6.54 -30.22
N GLU A 634 -15.99 -7.25 -29.11
CA GLU A 634 -16.15 -6.70 -27.74
C GLU A 634 -15.22 -7.41 -26.77
N VAL A 635 -14.79 -6.72 -25.71
CA VAL A 635 -13.90 -7.32 -24.69
C VAL A 635 -14.03 -6.62 -23.35
N SER A 636 -14.05 -7.40 -22.29
CA SER A 636 -13.84 -6.91 -20.93
C SER A 636 -12.35 -7.01 -20.57
N ILE A 637 -11.79 -5.96 -19.93
CA ILE A 637 -10.39 -5.88 -19.51
C ILE A 637 -10.35 -5.61 -18.01
N SER A 638 -9.61 -6.42 -17.25
CA SER A 638 -9.41 -6.27 -15.82
C SER A 638 -8.08 -5.60 -15.51
N THR A 639 -6.98 -6.22 -15.93
CA THR A 639 -5.61 -5.74 -15.65
C THR A 639 -4.71 -5.82 -16.87
N MET A 640 -3.68 -4.97 -16.85
CA MET A 640 -2.60 -4.91 -17.83
C MET A 640 -1.27 -4.94 -17.07
N THR A 641 -0.51 -6.04 -17.19
CA THR A 641 0.79 -6.19 -16.51
C THR A 641 1.91 -6.14 -17.52
N PHE A 642 2.75 -5.12 -17.42
CA PHE A 642 3.90 -4.93 -18.30
C PHE A 642 5.18 -5.43 -17.62
N TYR A 643 6.00 -6.17 -18.38
CA TYR A 643 7.33 -6.61 -17.97
C TYR A 643 8.31 -6.54 -19.14
N GLU A 644 9.62 -6.42 -18.86
CA GLU A 644 10.64 -6.34 -19.92
C GLU A 644 10.63 -7.62 -20.75
N ASP A 645 10.65 -7.49 -22.08
CA ASP A 645 10.87 -8.63 -22.97
C ASP A 645 12.35 -9.00 -22.95
N VAL A 646 12.64 -10.19 -22.46
CA VAL A 646 14.00 -10.70 -22.36
C VAL A 646 14.10 -11.99 -23.19
N ARG A 647 14.96 -11.93 -24.19
CA ARG A 647 15.20 -13.09 -25.04
C ARG A 647 15.66 -14.29 -24.23
N VAL A 648 15.05 -15.43 -24.46
CA VAL A 648 15.49 -16.72 -23.96
C VAL A 648 16.80 -17.10 -24.66
N ASN A 649 17.82 -17.45 -23.90
CA ASN A 649 19.08 -17.97 -24.43
C ASN A 649 19.02 -19.48 -24.40
N GLU A 650 19.66 -20.12 -25.43
CA GLU A 650 19.97 -21.54 -25.34
C GLU A 650 20.98 -21.75 -24.22
N LEU A 651 20.67 -22.65 -23.29
CA LEU A 651 21.55 -23.05 -22.21
C LEU A 651 21.71 -24.57 -22.20
N SER A 652 22.89 -25.03 -21.80
CA SER A 652 23.17 -26.45 -21.61
C SER A 652 24.17 -26.63 -20.48
N ASP A 653 23.97 -27.63 -19.64
CA ASP A 653 24.89 -28.05 -18.61
C ASP A 653 24.86 -29.59 -18.50
N THR A 654 25.95 -30.24 -18.87
CA THR A 654 26.09 -31.70 -18.80
C THR A 654 26.74 -32.13 -17.48
N PHE A 655 27.14 -31.17 -16.64
CA PHE A 655 27.83 -31.40 -15.37
C PHE A 655 29.08 -32.29 -15.46
N ALA A 656 29.54 -32.65 -16.66
CA ALA A 656 30.66 -33.55 -16.86
C ALA A 656 32.00 -33.03 -16.31
N GLU A 657 32.21 -31.71 -16.42
CA GLU A 657 33.44 -31.04 -15.92
C GLU A 657 33.15 -30.06 -14.76
N GLY A 658 31.98 -30.17 -14.14
CA GLY A 658 31.49 -29.25 -13.11
C GLY A 658 30.25 -28.48 -13.57
N MET A 659 29.92 -27.38 -12.92
CA MET A 659 28.86 -26.50 -13.34
C MET A 659 29.33 -25.56 -14.45
N GLU A 660 28.71 -25.62 -15.62
CA GLU A 660 29.02 -24.75 -16.77
C GLU A 660 28.19 -23.46 -16.76
N LEU A 661 27.02 -23.45 -16.11
CA LEU A 661 26.11 -22.34 -16.00
C LEU A 661 26.27 -21.61 -14.64
N GLU A 662 25.85 -20.34 -14.62
CA GLU A 662 25.79 -19.54 -13.39
C GLU A 662 24.53 -19.88 -12.58
N TRP A 663 24.57 -21.02 -11.89
CA TRP A 663 23.49 -21.47 -11.03
C TRP A 663 23.37 -20.62 -9.76
N VAL A 664 22.19 -20.07 -9.49
CA VAL A 664 21.86 -19.45 -8.20
C VAL A 664 21.14 -20.47 -7.33
N MET A 665 21.75 -20.79 -6.19
CA MET A 665 21.29 -21.85 -5.29
C MET A 665 20.52 -21.27 -4.09
N TYR A 666 19.43 -21.93 -3.74
CA TYR A 666 18.58 -21.55 -2.61
C TYR A 666 18.36 -22.76 -1.70
N GLU A 667 18.37 -22.52 -0.38
CA GLU A 667 18.12 -23.48 0.73
C GLU A 667 19.21 -24.53 0.94
N SER A 668 20.05 -24.85 -0.03
CA SER A 668 21.09 -25.87 0.06
C SER A 668 22.27 -25.54 -0.83
N HIS A 669 23.41 -26.12 -0.53
CA HIS A 669 24.52 -26.21 -1.46
C HIS A 669 24.25 -27.33 -2.46
N TRP A 670 24.49 -27.03 -3.73
CA TRP A 670 24.46 -28.03 -4.80
C TRP A 670 25.87 -28.28 -5.27
N THR A 671 26.17 -29.52 -5.54
CA THR A 671 27.50 -29.96 -5.96
C THR A 671 27.42 -30.88 -7.16
N VAL A 672 28.46 -30.86 -7.98
CA VAL A 672 28.66 -31.84 -9.04
C VAL A 672 29.57 -32.92 -8.48
N ASN A 673 29.08 -34.17 -8.50
CA ASN A 673 29.84 -35.36 -8.11
C ASN A 673 29.65 -36.42 -9.16
N GLU A 674 30.76 -36.97 -9.72
CA GLU A 674 30.73 -38.00 -10.72
C GLU A 674 29.89 -37.64 -11.97
N GLY A 675 29.90 -36.32 -12.34
CA GLY A 675 29.16 -35.83 -13.50
C GLY A 675 27.66 -35.61 -13.27
N VAL A 676 27.17 -35.64 -12.03
CA VAL A 676 25.77 -35.36 -11.73
C VAL A 676 25.63 -34.27 -10.72
N PHE A 677 24.59 -33.41 -10.87
CA PHE A 677 24.29 -32.27 -10.04
C PHE A 677 23.24 -32.60 -8.98
N ALA A 678 23.53 -32.39 -7.72
CA ALA A 678 22.64 -32.75 -6.64
C ALA A 678 22.78 -31.80 -5.41
N PRO A 679 21.72 -31.59 -4.64
CA PRO A 679 21.78 -30.85 -3.39
C PRO A 679 22.39 -31.69 -2.26
N SER A 680 23.06 -31.04 -1.30
CA SER A 680 23.79 -31.74 -0.25
C SER A 680 22.93 -32.36 0.83
N ASP A 681 21.94 -31.65 1.39
CA ASP A 681 21.13 -32.23 2.49
C ASP A 681 19.98 -31.35 3.05
N ARG A 682 19.20 -30.67 2.25
CA ARG A 682 18.07 -29.86 2.73
C ARG A 682 16.71 -30.38 2.25
N ILE A 683 15.65 -30.06 3.03
CA ILE A 683 14.29 -30.52 2.72
C ILE A 683 13.77 -29.92 1.43
N PHE A 684 13.99 -28.62 1.21
CA PHE A 684 13.62 -27.91 -0.02
C PHE A 684 14.86 -27.28 -0.65
N SER A 685 15.25 -27.72 -1.81
CA SER A 685 16.48 -27.26 -2.47
C SER A 685 16.19 -26.81 -3.89
N LYS A 686 16.60 -25.60 -4.25
CA LYS A 686 16.43 -25.02 -5.59
C LYS A 686 17.76 -24.56 -6.15
N ALA A 687 17.99 -24.80 -7.43
CA ALA A 687 19.06 -24.21 -8.23
C ALA A 687 18.42 -23.61 -9.48
N MET A 688 18.59 -22.31 -9.71
CA MET A 688 17.90 -21.58 -10.76
C MET A 688 18.87 -20.93 -11.73
N VAL A 689 18.45 -20.83 -13.00
CA VAL A 689 19.14 -20.13 -14.08
C VAL A 689 18.13 -19.32 -14.89
N GLY A 690 18.64 -18.36 -15.69
CA GLY A 690 17.80 -17.57 -16.57
C GLY A 690 17.45 -16.21 -16.02
N LYS A 691 16.41 -15.59 -16.55
CA LYS A 691 16.01 -14.22 -16.23
C LYS A 691 14.49 -14.12 -16.03
N ASP A 692 14.06 -13.19 -15.20
CA ASP A 692 12.65 -13.00 -14.83
C ASP A 692 11.71 -12.72 -16.01
N GLY A 693 12.21 -12.09 -17.07
CA GLY A 693 11.41 -11.79 -18.28
C GLY A 693 11.36 -12.91 -19.31
N TRP A 694 11.91 -14.10 -19.05
CA TRP A 694 11.82 -15.22 -19.97
C TRP A 694 10.38 -15.72 -20.10
N THR A 695 9.94 -15.90 -21.34
CA THR A 695 8.64 -16.50 -21.65
C THR A 695 8.81 -17.38 -22.89
N ASN A 696 8.00 -18.41 -23.04
CA ASN A 696 8.00 -19.32 -24.17
C ASN A 696 9.34 -20.02 -24.40
N TYR A 697 9.60 -21.05 -23.61
CA TYR A 697 10.78 -21.86 -23.67
C TYR A 697 10.49 -23.32 -23.33
N THR A 698 11.39 -24.19 -23.78
CA THR A 698 11.42 -25.58 -23.39
C THR A 698 12.61 -25.79 -22.47
N VAL A 699 12.40 -26.53 -21.39
CA VAL A 699 13.46 -26.98 -20.48
C VAL A 699 13.39 -28.48 -20.28
N GLU A 700 14.54 -29.13 -20.25
CA GLU A 700 14.61 -30.56 -20.06
C GLU A 700 15.83 -30.95 -19.21
N ALA A 701 15.73 -32.09 -18.53
CA ALA A 701 16.79 -32.63 -17.70
C ALA A 701 16.61 -34.14 -17.49
N ASP A 702 17.72 -34.85 -17.32
CA ASP A 702 17.75 -36.21 -16.84
C ASP A 702 17.72 -36.22 -15.31
N ILE A 703 16.79 -36.96 -14.71
CA ILE A 703 16.54 -37.05 -13.29
C ILE A 703 16.68 -38.48 -12.81
N GLN A 704 17.52 -38.71 -11.81
CA GLN A 704 17.60 -39.99 -11.12
C GLN A 704 17.06 -39.85 -9.69
N LEU A 705 15.91 -40.47 -9.43
CA LEU A 705 15.37 -40.56 -8.07
C LEU A 705 16.25 -41.46 -7.21
N LYS A 706 16.64 -41.02 -6.01
CA LYS A 706 17.52 -41.77 -5.09
C LYS A 706 16.77 -42.42 -3.93
N LYS A 707 15.54 -42.07 -3.72
CA LYS A 707 14.67 -42.52 -2.62
C LYS A 707 13.24 -42.68 -3.10
N THR A 708 12.48 -43.50 -2.43
CA THR A 708 11.04 -43.69 -2.66
C THR A 708 10.23 -42.50 -2.07
N GLU A 709 10.80 -41.78 -1.11
CA GLU A 709 10.21 -40.61 -0.49
C GLU A 709 10.82 -39.36 -1.09
N GLY A 710 9.99 -38.28 -1.19
CA GLY A 710 10.38 -37.03 -1.79
C GLY A 710 10.08 -36.92 -3.27
N ASP A 711 10.48 -35.82 -3.87
CA ASP A 711 10.24 -35.50 -5.28
C ASP A 711 11.41 -34.75 -5.90
N ALA A 712 11.47 -34.75 -7.24
CA ALA A 712 12.45 -33.99 -7.99
C ALA A 712 11.88 -33.58 -9.35
N GLY A 713 12.30 -32.39 -9.84
CA GLY A 713 11.79 -31.91 -11.10
C GLY A 713 12.31 -30.53 -11.49
N ILE A 714 11.59 -29.94 -12.41
CA ILE A 714 11.92 -28.69 -13.09
C ILE A 714 10.98 -27.56 -12.63
N LEU A 715 11.56 -26.45 -12.27
CA LEU A 715 10.85 -25.18 -12.04
C LEU A 715 10.74 -24.40 -13.35
N VAL A 716 9.56 -23.81 -13.60
CA VAL A 716 9.33 -22.95 -14.76
C VAL A 716 8.54 -21.71 -14.38
N ASN A 717 8.70 -20.63 -15.15
CA ASN A 717 8.13 -19.30 -14.88
C ASN A 717 8.40 -18.85 -13.44
N GLY A 718 9.62 -19.15 -12.96
CA GLY A 718 10.05 -18.89 -11.59
C GLY A 718 10.46 -17.44 -11.39
N VAL A 719 9.78 -16.72 -10.48
CA VAL A 719 10.13 -15.37 -10.07
C VAL A 719 10.19 -15.27 -8.54
N ASN A 720 10.87 -14.26 -8.05
CA ASN A 720 11.00 -13.99 -6.61
C ASN A 720 11.45 -15.21 -5.77
N PRO A 721 12.50 -15.95 -6.18
CA PRO A 721 13.06 -16.99 -5.34
C PRO A 721 13.76 -16.37 -4.12
N ALA A 722 13.64 -17.02 -2.96
CA ALA A 722 14.30 -16.57 -1.75
C ALA A 722 14.76 -17.74 -0.88
N ASN A 723 15.72 -17.48 0.00
CA ASN A 723 16.10 -18.39 1.06
C ASN A 723 15.11 -18.31 2.22
N GLY A 724 14.77 -19.45 2.82
CA GLY A 724 14.15 -19.49 4.14
C GLY A 724 15.11 -19.00 5.22
N MET A 725 14.60 -18.90 6.43
CA MET A 725 15.45 -18.56 7.57
C MET A 725 16.41 -19.67 7.94
N GLU A 726 17.65 -19.31 8.27
CA GLU A 726 18.63 -20.24 8.85
C GLU A 726 18.15 -20.94 10.14
N ARG A 727 17.26 -20.29 10.92
CA ARG A 727 16.77 -20.81 12.20
C ARG A 727 15.52 -21.66 12.14
N ASN A 728 14.75 -21.62 11.04
CA ASN A 728 13.53 -22.39 10.84
C ASN A 728 13.55 -23.13 9.50
N GLN A 729 14.48 -24.04 9.36
CA GLN A 729 14.79 -24.79 8.15
C GLN A 729 13.63 -25.60 7.55
N ASN A 730 12.54 -25.78 8.28
CA ASN A 730 11.37 -26.56 7.85
C ASN A 730 10.25 -25.72 7.23
N ASN A 731 10.41 -24.39 7.10
CA ASN A 731 9.27 -23.51 6.93
C ASN A 731 9.20 -22.76 5.61
N GLY A 732 10.11 -22.91 4.67
CA GLY A 732 10.07 -22.04 3.55
C GLY A 732 10.57 -22.59 2.25
N ASP A 733 9.68 -22.81 1.33
CA ASP A 733 9.95 -22.93 -0.09
C ASP A 733 9.47 -21.64 -0.76
N PHE A 734 10.35 -20.65 -0.81
CA PHE A 734 10.01 -19.30 -1.25
C PHE A 734 10.29 -19.15 -2.74
N LEU A 735 9.21 -19.10 -3.51
CA LEU A 735 9.20 -18.98 -4.96
C LEU A 735 7.78 -18.62 -5.41
N GLN A 736 7.67 -17.93 -6.53
CA GLN A 736 6.46 -17.87 -7.34
C GLN A 736 6.75 -18.55 -8.68
N GLY A 737 5.88 -19.45 -9.15
CA GLY A 737 6.08 -20.21 -10.39
C GLY A 737 5.43 -21.59 -10.37
N TYR A 738 5.76 -22.41 -11.37
CA TYR A 738 5.27 -23.77 -11.45
C TYR A 738 6.40 -24.77 -11.23
N TYR A 739 6.05 -25.93 -10.68
CA TYR A 739 6.93 -27.05 -10.46
C TYR A 739 6.37 -28.32 -11.09
N ALA A 740 7.00 -28.78 -12.16
CA ALA A 740 6.76 -30.07 -12.80
C ALA A 740 7.71 -31.08 -12.21
N TYR A 741 7.21 -32.16 -11.61
CA TYR A 741 8.05 -33.10 -10.88
C TYR A 741 7.60 -34.54 -10.99
N ILE A 742 8.52 -35.42 -10.69
CA ILE A 742 8.32 -36.86 -10.68
C ILE A 742 8.49 -37.44 -9.28
N LYS A 743 7.71 -38.49 -9.01
CA LYS A 743 7.83 -39.41 -7.88
C LYS A 743 7.75 -40.84 -8.41
N PRO A 744 8.05 -41.87 -7.60
CA PRO A 744 7.90 -43.26 -8.06
C PRO A 744 6.49 -43.64 -8.51
N ASP A 745 5.47 -42.92 -8.09
CA ASP A 745 4.06 -43.21 -8.38
C ASP A 745 3.41 -42.26 -9.41
N GLY A 746 4.15 -41.29 -9.96
CA GLY A 746 3.55 -40.40 -10.96
C GLY A 746 4.34 -39.16 -11.35
N VAL A 747 3.70 -38.40 -12.25
CA VAL A 747 4.11 -37.09 -12.73
C VAL A 747 3.12 -36.06 -12.24
N TYR A 748 3.62 -34.92 -11.76
CA TYR A 748 2.86 -33.92 -11.05
C TYR A 748 3.18 -32.52 -11.56
N LEU A 749 2.19 -31.65 -11.54
CA LEU A 749 2.37 -30.21 -11.76
C LEU A 749 1.72 -29.46 -10.59
N GLY A 750 2.48 -28.59 -9.94
CA GLY A 750 2.00 -27.74 -8.87
C GLY A 750 2.40 -26.30 -9.04
N LYS A 751 1.77 -25.43 -8.27
CA LYS A 751 1.98 -23.99 -8.23
C LYS A 751 2.54 -23.57 -6.89
N GLN A 752 3.56 -22.74 -6.93
CA GLN A 752 4.11 -22.06 -5.77
C GLN A 752 3.76 -20.57 -5.82
N ASN A 753 3.19 -20.06 -4.73
CA ASN A 753 3.04 -18.64 -4.47
C ASN A 753 3.38 -18.38 -2.99
N TYR A 754 4.59 -18.76 -2.57
CA TYR A 754 4.98 -18.83 -1.15
C TYR A 754 4.09 -19.78 -0.33
N SER A 755 3.24 -20.51 -1.00
CA SER A 755 2.39 -21.59 -0.53
C SER A 755 2.28 -22.62 -1.65
N TRP A 756 2.02 -23.86 -1.30
CA TRP A 756 1.94 -24.96 -2.26
C TRP A 756 0.51 -25.28 -2.67
N GLU A 757 0.28 -25.43 -3.98
CA GLU A 757 -0.96 -25.93 -4.57
C GLU A 757 -0.66 -27.00 -5.60
N LEU A 758 -1.24 -28.20 -5.45
CA LEU A 758 -1.19 -29.23 -6.48
C LEU A 758 -2.25 -28.91 -7.54
N LEU A 759 -1.82 -28.70 -8.79
CA LEU A 759 -2.71 -28.39 -9.90
C LEU A 759 -3.26 -29.66 -10.56
N THR A 760 -2.40 -30.61 -10.89
CA THR A 760 -2.79 -31.86 -11.54
C THR A 760 -1.69 -32.94 -11.42
N SER A 761 -2.05 -34.19 -11.67
CA SER A 761 -1.11 -35.33 -11.69
C SER A 761 -1.56 -36.44 -12.60
N VAL A 762 -0.61 -37.22 -13.09
CA VAL A 762 -0.83 -38.43 -13.89
C VAL A 762 -0.08 -39.61 -13.27
N PRO A 763 -0.76 -40.71 -12.94
CA PRO A 763 -0.08 -41.93 -12.45
C PRO A 763 0.90 -42.48 -13.50
N LEU A 764 2.12 -42.76 -13.07
CA LEU A 764 3.16 -43.36 -13.85
C LEU A 764 4.16 -44.07 -12.93
N GLU A 765 4.44 -45.34 -13.16
CA GLU A 765 5.45 -46.08 -12.38
C GLU A 765 6.86 -45.68 -12.83
N LEU A 766 7.65 -45.11 -11.95
CA LEU A 766 9.01 -44.65 -12.16
C LEU A 766 9.94 -45.33 -11.16
N SER A 767 10.98 -45.98 -11.67
CA SER A 767 11.91 -46.74 -10.82
C SER A 767 12.92 -45.81 -10.15
N VAL A 768 13.22 -46.09 -8.89
CA VAL A 768 14.34 -45.47 -8.14
C VAL A 768 15.66 -46.00 -8.72
N ASP A 769 16.72 -45.17 -8.69
CA ASP A 769 18.05 -45.41 -9.23
C ASP A 769 18.10 -45.61 -10.77
N THR A 770 17.01 -45.27 -11.46
CA THR A 770 16.92 -45.22 -12.93
C THR A 770 16.85 -43.76 -13.36
N THR A 771 17.49 -43.39 -14.44
CA THR A 771 17.41 -42.09 -15.06
C THR A 771 16.11 -41.95 -15.83
N HIS A 772 15.37 -40.89 -15.58
CA HIS A 772 14.14 -40.48 -16.24
C HIS A 772 14.33 -39.15 -16.94
N HIS A 773 13.93 -39.04 -18.19
CA HIS A 773 14.00 -37.79 -18.93
C HIS A 773 12.69 -36.99 -18.73
N LEU A 774 12.80 -35.76 -18.17
CA LEU A 774 11.69 -34.84 -17.97
C LEU A 774 11.86 -33.62 -18.88
N LYS A 775 10.83 -33.31 -19.66
CA LYS A 775 10.77 -32.09 -20.47
C LYS A 775 9.53 -31.26 -20.07
N VAL A 776 9.68 -29.95 -20.00
CA VAL A 776 8.60 -28.99 -19.74
C VAL A 776 8.63 -27.90 -20.80
N GLU A 777 7.50 -27.71 -21.48
CA GLU A 777 7.30 -26.64 -22.44
C GLU A 777 6.37 -25.60 -21.81
N VAL A 778 6.74 -24.30 -21.88
CA VAL A 778 5.91 -23.19 -21.43
C VAL A 778 5.60 -22.21 -22.56
N ASP A 779 4.36 -21.73 -22.57
CA ASP A 779 3.88 -20.66 -23.45
C ASP A 779 2.95 -19.72 -22.64
N GLY A 780 3.52 -18.66 -22.07
CA GLY A 780 2.82 -17.83 -21.08
C GLY A 780 2.34 -18.68 -19.90
N ALA A 781 1.02 -18.69 -19.66
CA ALA A 781 0.39 -19.45 -18.57
C ALA A 781 0.16 -20.94 -18.89
N LYS A 782 0.54 -21.42 -20.09
CA LYS A 782 0.39 -22.82 -20.49
C LYS A 782 1.64 -23.61 -20.17
N VAL A 783 1.46 -24.78 -19.58
CA VAL A 783 2.54 -25.72 -19.22
C VAL A 783 2.23 -27.11 -19.76
N LYS A 784 3.18 -27.66 -20.49
CA LYS A 784 3.13 -29.07 -20.95
C LYS A 784 4.28 -29.84 -20.31
N VAL A 785 3.98 -31.04 -19.80
CA VAL A 785 4.96 -31.90 -19.13
C VAL A 785 5.05 -33.22 -19.86
N PHE A 786 6.28 -33.62 -20.19
CA PHE A 786 6.60 -34.83 -20.89
C PHE A 786 7.57 -35.67 -20.04
N VAL A 787 7.37 -36.98 -19.99
CA VAL A 787 8.29 -37.94 -19.36
C VAL A 787 8.48 -39.12 -20.29
N GLU A 788 9.73 -39.46 -20.57
CA GLU A 788 10.18 -40.54 -21.48
C GLU A 788 9.72 -40.37 -22.94
N ASN A 789 8.46 -40.05 -23.19
CA ASN A 789 7.96 -39.74 -24.53
C ASN A 789 7.94 -38.23 -24.74
N MET A 790 8.84 -37.72 -25.57
CA MET A 790 9.01 -36.28 -25.82
C MET A 790 8.08 -35.70 -26.90
N GLU A 791 7.21 -36.51 -27.51
CA GLU A 791 6.28 -36.07 -28.56
C GLU A 791 4.87 -35.80 -28.04
N THR A 792 4.43 -36.54 -27.01
CA THR A 792 3.08 -36.44 -26.44
C THR A 792 3.15 -36.05 -24.98
N PRO A 793 2.60 -34.89 -24.58
CA PRO A 793 2.62 -34.49 -23.19
C PRO A 793 1.74 -35.41 -22.33
N LEU A 794 2.21 -35.74 -21.14
CA LEU A 794 1.41 -36.40 -20.10
C LEU A 794 0.48 -35.43 -19.38
N ILE A 795 0.93 -34.18 -19.20
CA ILE A 795 0.14 -33.09 -18.62
C ILE A 795 0.14 -31.95 -19.63
N GLU A 796 -1.04 -31.38 -19.89
CA GLU A 796 -1.25 -30.11 -20.57
C GLU A 796 -2.19 -29.29 -19.69
N TYR A 797 -1.71 -28.15 -19.23
CA TYR A 797 -2.40 -27.33 -18.27
C TYR A 797 -2.30 -25.85 -18.64
N GLU A 798 -3.42 -25.11 -18.56
CA GLU A 798 -3.46 -23.66 -18.70
C GLU A 798 -3.94 -23.07 -17.37
N ASP A 799 -3.12 -22.20 -16.76
CA ASP A 799 -3.49 -21.51 -15.53
C ASP A 799 -4.41 -20.32 -15.85
N VAL A 800 -5.69 -20.51 -15.68
CA VAL A 800 -6.73 -19.48 -15.85
C VAL A 800 -7.06 -18.76 -14.56
N SER A 801 -6.34 -19.04 -13.47
CA SER A 801 -6.54 -18.38 -12.18
C SER A 801 -6.28 -16.87 -12.26
N GLN A 802 -6.63 -16.15 -11.22
CA GLN A 802 -6.45 -14.69 -11.12
C GLN A 802 -4.97 -14.25 -11.26
N GLN A 803 -4.03 -15.09 -10.83
CA GLN A 803 -2.59 -14.82 -10.83
C GLN A 803 -1.81 -15.96 -11.50
N PRO A 804 -1.88 -16.12 -12.82
CA PRO A 804 -1.00 -17.06 -13.52
C PRO A 804 0.44 -16.51 -13.53
N PHE A 805 1.42 -17.40 -13.53
CA PHE A 805 2.82 -17.04 -13.77
C PHE A 805 3.13 -17.26 -15.24
N THR A 806 3.37 -16.19 -15.98
CA THR A 806 3.48 -16.19 -17.44
C THR A 806 4.91 -16.08 -17.93
N HIS A 807 5.83 -15.75 -17.04
CA HIS A 807 7.25 -15.51 -17.32
C HIS A 807 8.10 -15.82 -16.09
N GLY A 808 9.39 -15.96 -16.27
CA GLY A 808 10.33 -16.19 -15.18
C GLY A 808 11.47 -17.12 -15.53
N LYS A 809 12.35 -17.31 -14.59
CA LYS A 809 13.48 -18.25 -14.63
C LYS A 809 13.02 -19.69 -14.68
N THR A 810 13.96 -20.56 -15.01
CA THR A 810 13.81 -22.00 -14.84
C THR A 810 14.85 -22.54 -13.87
N GLY A 811 14.74 -23.79 -13.49
CA GLY A 811 15.71 -24.44 -12.62
C GLY A 811 15.31 -25.83 -12.17
N LEU A 812 16.10 -26.35 -11.26
CA LEU A 812 15.94 -27.68 -10.68
C LEU A 812 15.50 -27.56 -9.22
N ARG A 813 14.62 -28.44 -8.80
CA ARG A 813 14.16 -28.50 -7.40
C ARG A 813 14.11 -29.94 -6.91
N VAL A 814 14.47 -30.11 -5.65
CA VAL A 814 14.40 -31.39 -4.93
C VAL A 814 13.73 -31.17 -3.58
N HIS A 815 12.87 -32.08 -3.22
CA HIS A 815 12.28 -32.18 -1.90
C HIS A 815 12.68 -33.50 -1.23
N ASN A 816 13.12 -33.41 0.02
CA ASN A 816 13.63 -34.56 0.82
C ASN A 816 14.89 -35.25 0.26
N ASN A 817 15.72 -34.47 -0.42
CA ASN A 817 17.02 -34.94 -0.93
C ASN A 817 16.91 -36.27 -1.70
N ALA A 818 16.02 -36.29 -2.68
CA ALA A 818 15.57 -37.51 -3.34
C ALA A 818 16.17 -37.75 -4.72
N ALA A 819 17.04 -36.88 -5.27
CA ALA A 819 17.45 -37.01 -6.66
C ALA A 819 18.79 -36.36 -7.02
N SER A 820 19.34 -36.77 -8.17
CA SER A 820 20.43 -36.11 -8.91
C SER A 820 19.99 -35.83 -10.36
N PHE A 821 20.64 -34.84 -10.97
CA PHE A 821 20.32 -34.33 -12.30
C PHE A 821 21.53 -34.38 -13.22
N ASP A 822 21.24 -34.52 -14.52
CA ASP A 822 22.19 -34.45 -15.60
C ASP A 822 21.54 -33.86 -16.85
N ASN A 823 22.34 -33.53 -17.87
CA ASN A 823 21.88 -33.10 -19.21
C ASN A 823 20.81 -32.02 -19.19
N PHE A 824 20.99 -30.99 -18.37
CA PHE A 824 20.07 -29.85 -18.32
C PHE A 824 20.16 -28.98 -19.57
N GLN A 825 19.03 -28.68 -20.20
CA GLN A 825 18.96 -27.86 -21.40
C GLN A 825 17.77 -26.88 -21.36
N VAL A 826 17.97 -25.69 -21.91
CA VAL A 826 16.92 -24.69 -22.15
C VAL A 826 16.98 -24.24 -23.60
N ASN A 827 15.86 -24.30 -24.30
CA ASN A 827 15.73 -23.85 -25.67
C ASN A 827 14.58 -22.84 -25.82
N PRO A 828 14.73 -21.75 -26.58
CA PRO A 828 13.61 -20.88 -26.95
C PRO A 828 12.62 -21.66 -27.85
N ASN A 829 11.32 -21.44 -27.64
CA ASN A 829 10.25 -22.01 -28.49
C ASN A 829 10.01 -21.13 -29.73
#